data_6f67ed05f26ef680792f6996314a7f86
#
_entry.id   6f67ed05f26ef680792f6996314a7f86
#
_cell.length_a   1.000
_cell.length_b   1.000
_cell.length_c   1.000
_cell.angle_alpha   90.00
_cell.angle_beta   90.00
_cell.angle_gamma   90.00
#
_symmetry.space_group_name_H-M   'P 1'
#
loop_
_entity.id
_entity.type
_entity.pdbx_description
1 polymer ?
#
loop_
_entity_poly.entity_id
_entity_poly.type
_entity_poly.pdbx_seq_one_letter_code
_entity_poly.pdbx_strand_id
1 'polypeptide(L)'
;MPSVRNLLAAATVVALAFGGTPAVAAPVDAPVSTAFSTVAIEEHETVPTPSDGDLWPSCWSNDDNLYAANGDGKGFTTDGAFADVAVSQIRGTLPKLTGETLSRSERISSVWSGPGYTRKPTGMVCVNGTIYLAVQDLALDFNEVPAATIVKSTDHGRTWTWDHSKPMFDNHAFTTIFFTDFGKDSAWAPDNYVYAYGLDNNWRDSFDDRVADPQDVYLARVPKTKVQDRRAWEFFSGTTERPRWSRDISKRVSVLHDGRRLYQQTYNPNLVSNLSVVSQGGVTYDKPLKRYLYTSWTEFTFEFYESPTPWGPWKRFLSKDFGGYPWSAARAGGYGTTIPSKFLSADGRTAYVQANVCPCGGGGNVYHFSLRKMQLTPATPSQPTNLPDGTVNLATAPGTVPISKSTHAGRLDYLNDGDKNTAEDDSDGEVKTASWWGYTWPRQYNVNRVDFTSGPVTDTGGWFTGRPRVQLRHNGEWVDATAQSISPAYPGDNTAGAGKTYTITFKPDAADGIRVYGVPGGTRTYTSVSELAASYVSQLADGGFEAPAGGPSAWSFEGTAGHGVDRGLGFAHSGQNNGWIRTSGTGWSALSQQVPVTPGTTYTFSTWERSSSALTEGRFGVRLGADGSTVLGQTTFGATDAYAQRQVTVTIPANVHTVTVYAGFVAPGTDTWIQLDDFTIAAQ
;
A
#
# COMPACT_ATOMS: atom_id res chain seq x y z
N MET A 1 -72.52 -6.36 50.54
CA MET A 1 -72.30 -6.05 49.11
C MET A 1 -71.81 -4.64 49.01
N PRO A 2 -70.52 -4.40 48.65
CA PRO A 2 -70.19 -3.27 47.78
C PRO A 2 -69.22 -3.67 46.69
N SER A 3 -69.38 -2.96 45.61
CA SER A 3 -68.74 -3.10 44.29
C SER A 3 -67.27 -2.79 44.24
N VAL A 4 -66.52 -3.63 43.50
CA VAL A 4 -65.10 -3.45 43.15
C VAL A 4 -65.06 -2.54 41.91
N ARG A 5 -64.29 -1.44 42.01
CA ARG A 5 -63.88 -0.60 40.86
C ARG A 5 -62.53 -0.99 40.44
N ASN A 6 -62.34 -1.40 39.18
CA ASN A 6 -61.13 -1.63 38.52
C ASN A 6 -60.37 -0.31 38.22
N LEU A 7 -59.12 -0.18 38.69
CA LEU A 7 -58.16 0.83 38.26
C LEU A 7 -57.26 0.18 37.21
N LEU A 8 -57.35 0.64 35.97
CA LEU A 8 -56.29 0.38 34.93
C LEU A 8 -55.14 1.32 35.20
N ALA A 9 -53.99 0.74 35.50
CA ALA A 9 -52.69 1.47 35.48
C ALA A 9 -52.09 1.40 34.07
N ALA A 10 -51.94 2.55 33.42
CA ALA A 10 -51.19 2.67 32.17
C ALA A 10 -49.69 2.66 32.45
N ALA A 11 -49.00 1.63 32.01
CA ALA A 11 -47.55 1.56 32.05
C ALA A 11 -46.97 2.30 30.82
N THR A 12 -46.34 3.44 31.05
CA THR A 12 -45.57 4.17 30.03
C THR A 12 -44.23 3.48 29.87
N VAL A 13 -44.02 2.80 28.74
CA VAL A 13 -42.68 2.26 28.36
C VAL A 13 -41.85 3.41 27.84
N VAL A 14 -40.85 3.84 28.62
CA VAL A 14 -39.80 4.73 28.16
C VAL A 14 -38.75 3.88 27.41
N ALA A 15 -38.73 3.96 26.08
CA ALA A 15 -37.66 3.40 25.27
C ALA A 15 -36.40 4.26 25.43
N LEU A 16 -35.46 3.77 26.23
CA LEU A 16 -34.09 4.29 26.25
C LEU A 16 -33.40 3.89 24.94
N ALA A 17 -33.25 4.84 24.03
CA ALA A 17 -32.38 4.69 22.87
C ALA A 17 -30.93 4.71 23.37
N PHE A 18 -30.31 3.55 23.49
CA PHE A 18 -28.85 3.45 23.59
C PHE A 18 -28.26 3.87 22.25
N GLY A 19 -27.79 5.12 22.16
CA GLY A 19 -26.92 5.56 21.11
C GLY A 19 -25.59 4.79 21.23
N GLY A 20 -25.46 3.68 20.53
CA GLY A 20 -24.18 2.99 20.39
C GLY A 20 -23.21 3.94 19.69
N THR A 21 -22.14 4.34 20.38
CA THR A 21 -20.96 4.91 19.72
C THR A 21 -20.52 3.92 18.65
N PRO A 22 -20.28 4.35 17.39
CA PRO A 22 -19.77 3.43 16.39
C PRO A 22 -18.46 2.82 16.93
N ALA A 23 -18.40 1.50 16.97
CA ALA A 23 -17.18 0.80 17.33
C ALA A 23 -16.08 1.24 16.35
N VAL A 24 -15.02 1.85 16.86
CA VAL A 24 -13.82 2.11 16.06
C VAL A 24 -13.31 0.74 15.61
N ALA A 25 -13.22 0.51 14.31
CA ALA A 25 -12.66 -0.71 13.78
C ALA A 25 -11.25 -0.89 14.35
N ALA A 26 -10.89 -2.12 14.70
CA ALA A 26 -9.53 -2.42 15.15
C ALA A 26 -8.53 -2.01 14.05
N PRO A 27 -7.35 -1.48 14.42
CA PRO A 27 -6.30 -1.18 13.45
C PRO A 27 -5.95 -2.43 12.65
N VAL A 28 -5.65 -2.25 11.37
CA VAL A 28 -5.29 -3.35 10.46
C VAL A 28 -3.81 -3.22 10.11
N ASP A 29 -3.08 -4.33 10.19
CA ASP A 29 -1.66 -4.38 9.82
C ASP A 29 -1.43 -3.92 8.38
N ALA A 30 -0.25 -3.32 8.14
CA ALA A 30 0.12 -2.82 6.83
C ALA A 30 0.14 -3.96 5.79
N PRO A 31 -0.64 -3.87 4.70
CA PRO A 31 -0.67 -4.90 3.68
C PRO A 31 0.63 -4.96 2.89
N VAL A 32 0.86 -6.05 2.18
CA VAL A 32 2.01 -6.17 1.27
C VAL A 32 1.86 -5.20 0.10
N SER A 33 2.96 -4.54 -0.25
CA SER A 33 3.02 -3.60 -1.38
C SER A 33 3.10 -4.32 -2.72
N THR A 34 2.43 -3.77 -3.71
CA THR A 34 2.56 -4.14 -5.12
C THR A 34 3.33 -3.10 -5.94
N ALA A 35 3.97 -2.12 -5.29
CA ALA A 35 4.72 -1.06 -5.97
C ALA A 35 6.04 -1.56 -6.59
N PHE A 36 6.59 -2.64 -6.06
CA PHE A 36 7.82 -3.25 -6.53
C PHE A 36 7.58 -4.72 -6.87
N SER A 37 8.07 -5.16 -8.03
CA SER A 37 8.07 -6.58 -8.43
C SER A 37 9.16 -7.35 -7.71
N THR A 38 10.32 -6.72 -7.49
CA THR A 38 11.43 -7.29 -6.71
C THR A 38 12.13 -6.20 -5.92
N VAL A 39 12.58 -6.57 -4.72
CA VAL A 39 13.49 -5.76 -3.90
C VAL A 39 14.63 -6.65 -3.48
N ALA A 40 15.84 -6.30 -3.90
CA ALA A 40 17.06 -7.02 -3.53
C ALA A 40 17.94 -6.10 -2.67
N ILE A 41 18.36 -6.59 -1.52
CA ILE A 41 19.30 -5.91 -0.63
C ILE A 41 20.52 -6.80 -0.39
N GLU A 42 21.69 -6.20 -0.43
CA GLU A 42 22.94 -6.92 -0.16
C GLU A 42 22.97 -7.46 1.27
N GLU A 43 23.50 -8.68 1.45
CA GLU A 43 23.61 -9.32 2.77
C GLU A 43 24.60 -8.59 3.68
N HIS A 44 25.61 -7.96 3.11
CA HIS A 44 26.68 -7.25 3.82
C HIS A 44 26.78 -5.81 3.36
N GLU A 45 27.55 -5.01 4.08
CA GLU A 45 27.85 -3.64 3.72
C GLU A 45 28.59 -3.55 2.37
N THR A 46 28.12 -2.64 1.52
CA THR A 46 28.72 -2.36 0.22
C THR A 46 29.76 -1.25 0.31
N VAL A 47 29.56 -0.32 1.24
CA VAL A 47 30.43 0.85 1.45
C VAL A 47 30.71 1.01 2.95
N PRO A 48 31.77 0.40 3.47
CA PRO A 48 32.25 0.65 4.82
C PRO A 48 32.97 2.01 4.93
N THR A 49 33.03 2.58 6.12
CA THR A 49 33.82 3.77 6.41
C THR A 49 34.66 3.61 7.67
N PRO A 50 35.77 4.34 7.82
CA PRO A 50 36.59 4.31 9.02
C PRO A 50 36.00 5.21 10.11
N SER A 51 34.77 4.98 10.51
CA SER A 51 34.05 5.71 11.59
C SER A 51 33.70 4.78 12.74
N ASP A 52 33.16 5.32 13.82
CA ASP A 52 32.83 4.60 15.03
C ASP A 52 31.52 5.13 15.64
N GLY A 53 30.56 4.25 15.91
CA GLY A 53 29.26 4.55 16.43
C GLY A 53 28.10 3.96 15.64
N ASP A 54 26.88 4.17 16.14
CA ASP A 54 25.65 3.59 15.61
C ASP A 54 24.56 4.60 15.26
N LEU A 55 23.40 4.12 14.79
CA LEU A 55 22.17 4.84 14.42
C LEU A 55 22.28 5.66 13.13
N TRP A 56 23.13 6.65 13.06
CA TRP A 56 23.46 7.51 11.91
C TRP A 56 22.26 8.14 11.15
N PRO A 57 21.23 8.71 11.81
CA PRO A 57 20.30 9.58 11.10
C PRO A 57 21.07 10.71 10.40
N SER A 58 20.66 11.04 9.17
CA SER A 58 21.42 11.95 8.32
C SER A 58 20.55 12.89 7.51
N CYS A 59 21.14 13.98 7.00
CA CYS A 59 20.51 14.86 6.02
C CYS A 59 21.53 15.42 5.00
N TRP A 60 21.07 15.64 3.79
CA TRP A 60 21.86 16.22 2.70
C TRP A 60 21.72 17.74 2.69
N SER A 61 22.80 18.45 3.03
CA SER A 61 22.81 19.91 3.23
C SER A 61 23.03 20.68 1.92
N ASN A 62 22.80 22.00 2.00
CA ASN A 62 22.96 22.95 0.89
C ASN A 62 24.39 23.04 0.35
N ASP A 63 25.40 22.76 1.18
CA ASP A 63 26.82 22.70 0.83
C ASP A 63 27.26 21.39 0.13
N ASP A 64 26.31 20.57 -0.25
CA ASP A 64 26.47 19.26 -0.90
C ASP A 64 27.07 18.15 -0.02
N ASN A 65 27.29 18.38 1.26
CA ASN A 65 27.74 17.37 2.20
C ASN A 65 26.56 16.66 2.87
N LEU A 66 26.79 15.40 3.28
CA LEU A 66 25.90 14.70 4.17
C LEU A 66 26.34 15.01 5.62
N TYR A 67 25.39 15.35 6.47
CA TYR A 67 25.58 15.45 7.91
C TYR A 67 24.87 14.28 8.56
N ALA A 68 25.53 13.63 9.50
CA ALA A 68 24.98 12.48 10.21
C ALA A 68 25.31 12.54 11.69
N ALA A 69 24.39 12.07 12.52
CA ALA A 69 24.59 11.95 13.95
C ALA A 69 24.71 10.47 14.33
N ASN A 70 25.73 10.10 15.10
CA ASN A 70 25.83 8.76 15.66
C ASN A 70 25.56 8.75 17.16
N GLY A 71 25.06 7.61 17.64
CA GLY A 71 25.06 7.23 19.05
C GLY A 71 26.33 6.47 19.42
N ASP A 72 26.65 6.39 20.69
CA ASP A 72 27.68 5.55 21.33
C ASP A 72 28.94 5.32 20.50
N GLY A 73 29.69 6.38 20.22
CA GLY A 73 30.91 6.23 19.44
C GLY A 73 31.71 7.53 19.30
N LYS A 74 32.75 7.48 18.47
CA LYS A 74 33.68 8.61 18.26
C LYS A 74 33.37 9.42 17.01
N GLY A 75 32.45 8.94 16.15
CA GLY A 75 32.13 9.55 14.87
C GLY A 75 33.18 9.22 13.80
N PHE A 76 33.38 10.12 12.83
CA PHE A 76 34.38 9.94 11.78
C PHE A 76 35.82 10.26 12.24
N THR A 77 35.98 11.06 13.29
CA THR A 77 37.28 11.33 13.90
C THR A 77 37.49 10.36 15.06
N THR A 78 38.06 9.19 14.77
CA THR A 78 38.14 8.06 15.71
C THR A 78 39.21 8.19 16.79
N ASP A 79 40.06 9.19 16.73
CA ASP A 79 41.02 9.60 17.78
C ASP A 79 40.38 10.49 18.88
N GLY A 80 39.11 10.90 18.69
CA GLY A 80 38.36 11.69 19.66
C GLY A 80 37.82 10.89 20.83
N ALA A 81 37.21 11.59 21.79
CA ALA A 81 36.51 10.98 22.92
C ALA A 81 35.24 10.26 22.46
N PHE A 82 34.90 9.18 23.15
CA PHE A 82 33.59 8.52 23.06
C PHE A 82 32.46 9.50 23.43
N ALA A 83 31.35 9.42 22.74
CA ALA A 83 30.19 10.27 22.95
C ALA A 83 28.89 9.44 22.84
N ASP A 84 27.88 9.80 23.63
CA ASP A 84 26.53 9.26 23.56
C ASP A 84 25.75 9.81 22.35
N VAL A 85 26.17 10.97 21.84
CA VAL A 85 25.79 11.54 20.56
C VAL A 85 26.97 12.32 19.96
N ALA A 86 27.25 12.12 18.69
CA ALA A 86 28.21 12.97 17.96
C ALA A 86 27.64 13.31 16.57
N VAL A 87 28.03 14.47 16.05
CA VAL A 87 27.63 14.89 14.70
C VAL A 87 28.86 15.01 13.83
N SER A 88 28.79 14.41 12.65
CA SER A 88 29.85 14.37 11.67
C SER A 88 29.40 14.92 10.32
N GLN A 89 30.35 15.56 9.60
CA GLN A 89 30.23 15.89 8.19
C GLN A 89 30.82 14.74 7.36
N ILE A 90 30.09 14.27 6.35
CA ILE A 90 30.49 13.21 5.46
C ILE A 90 30.61 13.78 4.04
N ARG A 91 31.77 13.57 3.40
CA ARG A 91 32.14 14.11 2.10
C ARG A 91 32.45 12.97 1.13
N GLY A 92 32.40 13.27 -0.16
CA GLY A 92 32.76 12.35 -1.23
C GLY A 92 31.56 11.79 -1.95
N THR A 93 31.87 10.87 -2.84
CA THR A 93 30.90 10.11 -3.65
C THR A 93 31.15 8.62 -3.48
N LEU A 94 30.12 7.83 -3.68
CA LEU A 94 30.26 6.38 -3.59
C LEU A 94 31.29 5.85 -4.59
N PRO A 95 32.09 4.86 -4.22
CA PRO A 95 32.13 4.18 -2.91
C PRO A 95 33.09 4.83 -1.89
N LYS A 96 33.69 5.99 -2.18
CA LYS A 96 34.72 6.61 -1.33
C LYS A 96 34.12 7.76 -0.53
N LEU A 97 33.90 7.52 0.75
CA LEU A 97 33.39 8.51 1.71
C LEU A 97 34.48 8.81 2.76
N THR A 98 34.59 10.07 3.10
CA THR A 98 35.45 10.60 4.19
C THR A 98 34.62 11.50 5.08
N GLY A 99 35.05 11.75 6.30
CA GLY A 99 34.32 12.66 7.19
C GLY A 99 35.15 13.15 8.35
N GLU A 100 34.57 14.08 9.10
CA GLU A 100 35.11 14.62 10.33
C GLU A 100 34.00 14.80 11.38
N THR A 101 34.31 14.56 12.64
CA THR A 101 33.39 14.81 13.76
C THR A 101 33.47 16.28 14.19
N LEU A 102 32.31 16.94 14.24
CA LEU A 102 32.18 18.38 14.46
C LEU A 102 31.83 18.75 15.91
N SER A 103 30.93 17.98 16.52
CA SER A 103 30.42 18.23 17.88
C SER A 103 30.03 16.93 18.57
N ARG A 104 29.97 16.95 19.92
CA ARG A 104 29.72 15.77 20.77
C ARG A 104 28.93 16.13 22.03
N SER A 105 28.14 15.18 22.50
CA SER A 105 27.49 15.06 23.81
C SER A 105 26.76 16.33 24.28
N GLU A 106 27.12 16.89 25.41
CA GLU A 106 26.43 18.04 26.01
C GLU A 106 26.51 19.34 25.20
N ARG A 107 27.39 19.40 24.19
CA ARG A 107 27.41 20.50 23.20
C ARG A 107 26.28 20.41 22.18
N ILE A 108 25.58 19.28 22.11
CA ILE A 108 24.51 19.03 21.17
C ILE A 108 23.15 19.12 21.84
N SER A 109 22.96 18.48 23.02
CA SER A 109 21.67 18.41 23.70
C SER A 109 21.81 18.17 25.21
N SER A 110 20.73 18.37 25.95
CA SER A 110 20.58 17.99 27.36
C SER A 110 20.00 16.56 27.48
N VAL A 111 20.10 15.97 28.68
CA VAL A 111 19.28 14.87 29.16
C VAL A 111 18.35 15.41 30.23
N TRP A 112 17.06 15.22 30.11
CA TRP A 112 16.03 15.74 31.03
C TRP A 112 15.51 14.70 32.01
N SER A 113 15.55 13.42 31.61
CA SER A 113 14.93 12.32 32.36
C SER A 113 15.77 11.79 33.52
N GLY A 114 16.97 12.39 33.76
CA GLY A 114 17.83 12.08 34.90
C GLY A 114 18.97 11.12 34.60
N PRO A 115 19.71 10.66 35.62
CA PRO A 115 20.98 9.92 35.45
C PRO A 115 20.83 8.50 34.93
N GLY A 116 19.60 7.96 34.89
CA GLY A 116 19.30 6.65 34.28
C GLY A 116 19.11 6.68 32.77
N TYR A 117 19.38 7.83 32.11
CA TYR A 117 19.14 8.04 30.70
C TYR A 117 20.36 8.60 29.98
N THR A 118 20.37 8.40 28.65
CA THR A 118 21.42 8.87 27.75
C THR A 118 20.79 9.54 26.52
N ARG A 119 21.55 10.42 25.87
CA ARG A 119 21.13 11.05 24.61
C ARG A 119 21.31 10.11 23.45
N LYS A 120 20.29 9.97 22.59
CA LYS A 120 20.41 9.22 21.33
C LYS A 120 19.83 10.02 20.18
N PRO A 121 20.53 10.08 19.03
CA PRO A 121 20.01 10.74 17.84
C PRO A 121 18.93 9.87 17.19
N THR A 122 17.82 10.48 16.75
CA THR A 122 16.72 9.73 16.15
C THR A 122 16.36 10.18 14.74
N GLY A 123 16.60 11.44 14.40
CA GLY A 123 16.31 11.96 13.07
C GLY A 123 17.04 13.26 12.79
N MET A 124 17.41 13.49 11.54
CA MET A 124 18.07 14.73 11.11
C MET A 124 17.41 15.26 9.84
N VAL A 125 17.27 16.60 9.75
CA VAL A 125 16.77 17.27 8.55
C VAL A 125 17.57 18.54 8.28
N CYS A 126 17.94 18.73 7.00
CA CYS A 126 18.54 19.94 6.48
C CYS A 126 17.48 20.74 5.71
N VAL A 127 17.27 21.99 6.10
CA VAL A 127 16.27 22.86 5.45
C VAL A 127 16.67 24.34 5.58
N ASN A 128 16.64 25.06 4.45
CA ASN A 128 17.01 26.48 4.38
C ASN A 128 18.41 26.76 4.97
N GLY A 129 19.38 25.89 4.70
CA GLY A 129 20.75 26.01 5.21
C GLY A 129 20.92 25.75 6.71
N THR A 130 19.88 25.30 7.39
CA THR A 130 19.86 24.98 8.82
C THR A 130 19.75 23.47 9.02
N ILE A 131 20.50 22.93 9.97
CA ILE A 131 20.42 21.53 10.39
C ILE A 131 19.59 21.43 11.66
N TYR A 132 18.59 20.54 11.66
CA TYR A 132 17.85 20.16 12.86
C TYR A 132 18.12 18.69 13.16
N LEU A 133 18.36 18.37 14.44
CA LEU A 133 18.59 17.02 14.94
C LEU A 133 17.60 16.74 16.07
N ALA A 134 16.85 15.67 15.94
CA ALA A 134 16.04 15.13 17.02
C ALA A 134 16.89 14.23 17.92
N VAL A 135 16.84 14.48 19.22
CA VAL A 135 17.57 13.76 20.25
C VAL A 135 16.58 13.32 21.32
N GLN A 136 16.59 12.04 21.64
CA GLN A 136 15.75 11.43 22.68
C GLN A 136 16.55 11.12 23.95
N ASP A 137 15.86 11.08 25.09
CA ASP A 137 16.35 10.51 26.33
C ASP A 137 16.04 9.01 26.32
N LEU A 138 17.02 8.19 26.02
CA LEU A 138 16.88 6.73 26.05
C LEU A 138 17.30 6.19 27.42
N ALA A 139 16.48 5.36 28.05
CA ALA A 139 16.85 4.64 29.26
C ALA A 139 18.09 3.77 29.01
N LEU A 140 19.01 3.71 29.98
CA LEU A 140 20.26 2.94 29.86
C LEU A 140 20.04 1.44 29.68
N ASP A 141 18.86 0.93 30.02
CA ASP A 141 18.42 -0.44 29.81
C ASP A 141 17.61 -0.64 28.50
N PHE A 142 17.49 0.41 27.67
CA PHE A 142 16.81 0.45 26.36
C PHE A 142 15.29 0.25 26.39
N ASN A 143 14.63 0.29 27.56
CA ASN A 143 13.24 -0.09 27.72
C ASN A 143 12.23 1.04 27.62
N GLU A 144 12.64 2.30 27.56
CA GLU A 144 11.73 3.44 27.42
C GLU A 144 12.39 4.71 26.92
N VAL A 145 11.57 5.59 26.34
CA VAL A 145 11.95 6.94 25.87
C VAL A 145 10.95 7.97 26.37
N PRO A 146 11.13 8.55 27.57
CA PRO A 146 10.15 9.47 28.15
C PRO A 146 10.17 10.88 27.57
N ALA A 147 11.28 11.32 26.97
CA ALA A 147 11.45 12.70 26.49
C ALA A 147 12.29 12.80 25.22
N ALA A 148 12.07 13.89 24.46
CA ALA A 148 12.87 14.22 23.29
C ALA A 148 12.86 15.73 23.03
N THR A 149 13.89 16.21 22.34
CA THR A 149 13.97 17.59 21.84
C THR A 149 14.51 17.66 20.43
N ILE A 150 14.37 18.85 19.80
CA ILE A 150 14.96 19.16 18.51
C ILE A 150 15.95 20.29 18.68
N VAL A 151 17.22 19.99 18.42
CA VAL A 151 18.30 20.95 18.46
C VAL A 151 18.57 21.51 17.06
N LYS A 152 19.10 22.73 16.97
CA LYS A 152 19.33 23.48 15.73
C LYS A 152 20.75 23.97 15.62
N SER A 153 21.34 23.77 14.43
CA SER A 153 22.63 24.34 14.03
C SER A 153 22.46 25.18 12.76
N THR A 154 23.06 26.38 12.77
CA THR A 154 23.13 27.29 11.61
C THR A 154 24.55 27.41 11.02
N ASP A 155 25.49 26.64 11.57
CA ASP A 155 26.91 26.62 11.19
C ASP A 155 27.38 25.21 10.79
N HIS A 156 26.49 24.44 10.17
CA HIS A 156 26.75 23.11 9.67
C HIS A 156 27.24 22.13 10.74
N GLY A 157 26.54 22.09 11.89
CA GLY A 157 26.76 21.08 12.93
C GLY A 157 27.87 21.36 13.92
N ARG A 158 28.48 22.57 13.92
CA ARG A 158 29.54 22.93 14.85
C ARG A 158 29.01 23.38 16.20
N THR A 159 27.95 24.19 16.19
CA THR A 159 27.29 24.67 17.42
C THR A 159 25.78 24.39 17.33
N TRP A 160 25.16 24.22 18.50
CA TRP A 160 23.76 23.82 18.61
C TRP A 160 23.02 24.72 19.62
N THR A 161 21.73 24.92 19.33
CA THR A 161 20.82 25.70 20.21
C THR A 161 19.54 24.93 20.46
N TRP A 162 19.04 24.95 21.69
CA TRP A 162 17.79 24.31 22.12
C TRP A 162 17.23 24.99 23.37
N ASP A 163 16.03 24.63 23.81
CA ASP A 163 15.48 25.04 25.11
C ASP A 163 16.14 24.20 26.20
N HIS A 164 16.93 24.84 27.07
CA HIS A 164 17.61 24.19 28.19
C HIS A 164 16.71 23.93 29.38
N SER A 165 15.50 24.51 29.42
CA SER A 165 14.61 24.44 30.57
C SER A 165 13.73 23.21 30.60
N LYS A 166 13.41 22.64 29.40
CA LYS A 166 12.52 21.47 29.24
C LYS A 166 12.72 20.81 27.89
N PRO A 167 12.36 19.54 27.79
CA PRO A 167 12.31 18.87 26.51
C PRO A 167 11.16 19.45 25.65
N MET A 168 11.22 19.23 24.34
CA MET A 168 10.20 19.67 23.41
C MET A 168 8.99 18.72 23.39
N PHE A 169 9.23 17.43 23.62
CA PHE A 169 8.25 16.36 23.74
C PHE A 169 8.53 15.57 25.01
N ASP A 170 7.48 15.13 25.68
CA ASP A 170 7.55 14.45 26.97
C ASP A 170 6.41 13.41 27.13
N ASN A 171 6.32 12.82 28.32
CA ASN A 171 5.26 11.86 28.67
C ASN A 171 5.16 10.69 27.70
N HIS A 172 6.28 10.22 27.15
CA HIS A 172 6.35 9.11 26.19
C HIS A 172 5.56 9.33 24.89
N ALA A 173 5.12 10.56 24.61
CA ALA A 173 4.28 10.87 23.47
C ALA A 173 5.10 11.51 22.33
N PHE A 174 5.25 10.80 21.21
CA PHE A 174 6.00 11.26 20.05
C PHE A 174 7.47 11.56 20.40
N THR A 175 8.09 10.70 21.20
CA THR A 175 9.43 10.93 21.77
C THR A 175 10.56 10.29 20.98
N THR A 176 10.28 9.35 20.08
CA THR A 176 11.26 8.90 19.07
C THR A 176 10.91 9.54 17.72
N ILE A 177 11.64 10.59 17.33
CA ILE A 177 11.29 11.45 16.20
C ILE A 177 12.26 11.25 15.04
N PHE A 178 11.77 10.99 13.83
CA PHE A 178 12.56 10.94 12.62
C PHE A 178 11.89 11.75 11.50
N PHE A 179 12.71 12.49 10.74
CA PHE A 179 12.21 13.39 9.72
C PHE A 179 12.13 12.72 8.35
N THR A 180 11.28 13.27 7.46
CA THR A 180 11.32 12.91 6.05
C THR A 180 12.52 13.57 5.38
N ASP A 181 13.38 12.77 4.76
CA ASP A 181 14.45 13.23 3.88
C ASP A 181 13.86 13.56 2.49
N PHE A 182 13.78 14.86 2.17
CA PHE A 182 13.31 15.39 0.89
C PHE A 182 14.47 15.86 -0.01
N GLY A 183 15.59 15.14 0.00
CA GLY A 183 16.74 15.49 -0.83
C GLY A 183 17.54 16.69 -0.30
N LYS A 184 18.42 17.20 -1.13
CA LYS A 184 19.33 18.29 -0.80
C LYS A 184 18.60 19.51 -0.24
N ASP A 185 18.89 19.84 1.02
CA ASP A 185 18.28 20.97 1.74
C ASP A 185 16.74 20.99 1.66
N SER A 186 16.13 19.81 1.68
CA SER A 186 14.67 19.60 1.52
C SER A 186 14.09 20.18 0.22
N ALA A 187 14.86 20.17 -0.88
CA ALA A 187 14.46 20.73 -2.16
C ALA A 187 13.32 19.95 -2.86
N TRP A 188 13.06 18.72 -2.45
CA TRP A 188 11.98 17.89 -3.00
C TRP A 188 10.69 17.95 -2.19
N ALA A 189 10.67 18.72 -1.10
CA ALA A 189 9.46 18.87 -0.28
C ALA A 189 8.29 19.44 -1.11
N PRO A 190 7.09 18.87 -0.98
CA PRO A 190 5.93 19.28 -1.79
C PRO A 190 5.37 20.65 -1.38
N ASP A 191 5.74 21.13 -0.21
CA ASP A 191 5.23 22.36 0.40
C ASP A 191 6.24 23.03 1.36
N ASN A 192 5.77 24.01 2.14
CA ASN A 192 6.58 24.75 3.10
C ASN A 192 6.63 24.13 4.51
N TYR A 193 6.41 22.81 4.62
CA TYR A 193 6.49 22.09 5.88
C TYR A 193 7.70 21.14 5.92
N VAL A 194 8.20 20.93 7.15
CA VAL A 194 9.00 19.77 7.51
C VAL A 194 8.02 18.72 8.03
N TYR A 195 8.12 17.50 7.52
CA TYR A 195 7.37 16.35 7.99
C TYR A 195 8.22 15.48 8.90
N ALA A 196 7.66 15.07 10.02
CA ALA A 196 8.30 14.21 10.98
C ALA A 196 7.38 13.07 11.38
N TYR A 197 7.94 11.90 11.50
CA TYR A 197 7.28 10.73 12.08
C TYR A 197 7.75 10.52 13.50
N GLY A 198 6.96 9.81 14.28
CA GLY A 198 7.33 9.55 15.67
C GLY A 198 6.66 8.31 16.22
N LEU A 199 7.35 7.71 17.20
CA LEU A 199 6.84 6.60 18.00
C LEU A 199 6.54 7.11 19.41
N ASP A 200 5.61 6.46 20.06
CA ASP A 200 5.36 6.62 21.49
C ASP A 200 6.14 5.57 22.29
N ASN A 201 6.35 5.83 23.56
CA ASN A 201 6.88 4.94 24.59
C ASN A 201 8.35 4.55 24.42
N ASN A 202 8.72 3.92 23.32
CA ASN A 202 10.07 3.44 23.09
C ASN A 202 10.48 3.55 21.60
N TRP A 203 11.76 3.45 21.34
CA TRP A 203 12.35 3.50 20.00
C TRP A 203 12.27 2.17 19.24
N ARG A 204 12.01 1.09 19.97
CA ARG A 204 11.91 -0.29 19.52
C ARG A 204 11.14 -1.12 20.57
N ASP A 205 11.08 -2.40 20.37
CA ASP A 205 10.61 -3.38 21.35
C ASP A 205 11.22 -3.17 22.74
N SER A 206 10.40 -3.16 23.79
CA SER A 206 10.85 -3.05 25.18
C SER A 206 11.24 -4.45 25.67
N PHE A 207 12.49 -4.64 26.07
CA PHE A 207 12.98 -5.96 26.48
C PHE A 207 12.28 -6.55 27.71
N ASP A 208 11.80 -5.67 28.59
CA ASP A 208 11.19 -6.04 29.86
C ASP A 208 9.69 -5.68 29.91
N ASP A 209 9.06 -5.40 28.75
CA ASP A 209 7.67 -4.94 28.65
C ASP A 209 7.33 -3.78 29.61
N ARG A 210 8.32 -2.93 29.93
CA ARG A 210 8.17 -1.79 30.84
C ARG A 210 7.18 -0.77 30.32
N VAL A 211 7.19 -0.55 29.01
CA VAL A 211 6.24 0.28 28.27
C VAL A 211 5.67 -0.54 27.13
N ALA A 212 4.56 -0.08 26.56
CA ALA A 212 3.99 -0.71 25.37
C ALA A 212 4.97 -0.61 24.20
N ASP A 213 5.14 -1.71 23.47
CA ASP A 213 5.95 -1.73 22.26
C ASP A 213 5.32 -0.90 21.14
N PRO A 214 6.13 -0.25 20.31
CA PRO A 214 5.61 0.50 19.19
C PRO A 214 4.95 -0.43 18.17
N GLN A 215 3.72 -0.12 17.81
CA GLN A 215 2.95 -0.75 16.73
C GLN A 215 2.42 0.30 15.76
N ASP A 216 2.47 1.57 16.16
CA ASP A 216 1.91 2.72 15.48
C ASP A 216 2.98 3.75 15.16
N VAL A 217 2.96 4.25 13.94
CA VAL A 217 3.76 5.41 13.54
C VAL A 217 2.84 6.60 13.39
N TYR A 218 3.15 7.69 14.08
CA TYR A 218 2.42 8.95 14.01
C TYR A 218 3.13 9.93 13.09
N LEU A 219 2.38 10.84 12.49
CA LEU A 219 2.91 11.86 11.59
C LEU A 219 2.60 13.25 12.14
N ALA A 220 3.59 14.11 12.08
CA ALA A 220 3.46 15.53 12.35
C ALA A 220 4.09 16.36 11.23
N ARG A 221 3.71 17.64 11.16
CA ARG A 221 4.34 18.62 10.29
C ARG A 221 4.52 19.95 11.02
N VAL A 222 5.50 20.70 10.56
CA VAL A 222 5.77 22.04 11.10
C VAL A 222 6.26 22.96 9.99
N PRO A 223 5.89 24.26 9.95
CA PRO A 223 6.45 25.19 8.99
C PRO A 223 7.99 25.19 9.04
N LYS A 224 8.67 25.17 7.88
CA LYS A 224 10.14 25.09 7.75
C LYS A 224 10.88 26.12 8.60
N THR A 225 10.27 27.28 8.88
CA THR A 225 10.86 28.36 9.69
C THR A 225 10.59 28.22 11.19
N LYS A 226 9.83 27.20 11.63
CA LYS A 226 9.36 27.06 13.02
C LYS A 226 9.63 25.70 13.65
N VAL A 227 10.64 24.98 13.18
CA VAL A 227 10.90 23.58 13.60
C VAL A 227 11.10 23.46 15.12
N GLN A 228 11.72 24.45 15.78
CA GLN A 228 11.89 24.48 17.24
C GLN A 228 10.70 25.10 18.02
N ASP A 229 9.70 25.63 17.35
CA ASP A 229 8.49 26.13 18.01
C ASP A 229 7.46 25.01 18.18
N ARG A 230 7.42 24.37 19.36
CA ARG A 230 6.49 23.28 19.69
C ARG A 230 5.02 23.62 19.39
N ARG A 231 4.64 24.89 19.53
CA ARG A 231 3.26 25.36 19.31
C ARG A 231 2.88 25.42 17.84
N ALA A 232 3.87 25.40 16.93
CA ALA A 232 3.65 25.41 15.49
C ALA A 232 3.48 24.01 14.91
N TRP A 233 3.72 22.96 15.69
CA TRP A 233 3.58 21.58 15.27
C TRP A 233 2.12 21.17 15.14
N GLU A 234 1.80 20.52 14.05
CA GLU A 234 0.48 19.96 13.74
C GLU A 234 0.62 18.46 13.54
N PHE A 235 -0.22 17.69 14.23
CA PHE A 235 -0.25 16.23 14.17
C PHE A 235 -1.36 15.77 13.24
N PHE A 236 -1.10 14.73 12.47
CA PHE A 236 -2.10 14.12 11.62
C PHE A 236 -3.26 13.60 12.46
N SER A 237 -4.50 13.98 12.08
CA SER A 237 -5.74 13.67 12.82
C SER A 237 -6.91 13.32 11.90
N GLY A 238 -6.62 13.08 10.62
CA GLY A 238 -7.59 12.72 9.58
C GLY A 238 -7.53 11.25 9.20
N THR A 239 -7.99 10.96 7.99
CA THR A 239 -7.84 9.68 7.31
C THR A 239 -6.96 9.85 6.08
N THR A 240 -6.56 8.76 5.44
CA THR A 240 -5.80 8.77 4.19
C THR A 240 -6.51 9.58 3.10
N GLU A 241 -7.83 9.44 3.00
CA GLU A 241 -8.67 10.11 2.00
C GLU A 241 -8.97 11.55 2.37
N ARG A 242 -8.99 11.87 3.68
CA ARG A 242 -9.32 13.20 4.22
C ARG A 242 -8.28 13.63 5.24
N PRO A 243 -7.08 14.01 4.82
CA PRO A 243 -6.02 14.42 5.72
C PRO A 243 -6.42 15.67 6.51
N ARG A 244 -6.30 15.60 7.83
CA ARG A 244 -6.56 16.71 8.76
C ARG A 244 -5.38 16.85 9.72
N TRP A 245 -5.24 18.02 10.29
CA TRP A 245 -4.14 18.36 11.16
C TRP A 245 -4.65 19.03 12.44
N SER A 246 -4.06 18.69 13.58
CA SER A 246 -4.40 19.26 14.88
C SER A 246 -3.12 19.67 15.62
N ARG A 247 -3.15 20.81 16.30
CA ARG A 247 -2.08 21.21 17.21
C ARG A 247 -2.11 20.46 18.54
N ASP A 248 -3.24 19.85 18.84
CA ASP A 248 -3.42 19.00 20.00
C ASP A 248 -2.88 17.59 19.70
N ILE A 249 -1.75 17.24 20.35
CA ILE A 249 -1.09 15.94 20.17
C ILE A 249 -1.98 14.76 20.58
N SER A 250 -2.94 14.95 21.49
CA SER A 250 -3.85 13.90 21.92
C SER A 250 -4.84 13.47 20.82
N LYS A 251 -5.00 14.29 19.77
CA LYS A 251 -5.85 14.01 18.61
C LYS A 251 -5.11 13.33 17.46
N ARG A 252 -3.81 13.01 17.64
CA ARG A 252 -3.07 12.31 16.61
C ARG A 252 -3.67 10.93 16.35
N VAL A 253 -3.65 10.53 15.10
CA VAL A 253 -3.99 9.16 14.68
C VAL A 253 -2.80 8.56 13.97
N SER A 254 -2.68 7.25 14.07
CA SER A 254 -1.64 6.48 13.40
C SER A 254 -1.77 6.62 11.87
N VAL A 255 -0.64 6.79 11.19
CA VAL A 255 -0.57 6.75 9.71
C VAL A 255 -0.11 5.39 9.21
N LEU A 256 0.55 4.61 10.05
CA LEU A 256 0.94 3.23 9.82
C LEU A 256 0.69 2.46 11.11
N HIS A 257 -0.01 1.34 11.01
CA HIS A 257 -0.14 0.34 12.06
C HIS A 257 0.40 -0.99 11.55
N ASP A 258 1.24 -1.65 12.37
CA ASP A 258 1.64 -3.04 12.13
C ASP A 258 1.88 -3.73 13.48
N GLY A 259 0.90 -4.53 13.90
CA GLY A 259 0.92 -5.27 15.16
C GLY A 259 1.60 -6.63 15.08
N ARG A 260 2.22 -6.97 13.92
CA ARG A 260 2.93 -8.23 13.76
C ARG A 260 4.09 -8.34 14.73
N ARG A 261 4.31 -9.58 15.15
CA ARG A 261 5.42 -9.97 16.03
C ARG A 261 6.24 -11.06 15.36
N LEU A 262 7.56 -10.94 15.44
CA LEU A 262 8.47 -11.95 14.90
C LEU A 262 9.06 -12.78 16.03
N TYR A 263 9.44 -14.02 15.72
CA TYR A 263 10.07 -14.98 16.64
C TYR A 263 9.22 -15.29 17.88
N GLN A 264 7.91 -15.41 17.72
CA GLN A 264 6.95 -15.62 18.82
C GLN A 264 7.12 -16.93 19.59
N GLN A 265 7.78 -17.92 19.04
CA GLN A 265 7.88 -19.28 19.61
C GLN A 265 9.34 -19.71 19.82
N THR A 266 10.15 -18.88 20.45
CA THR A 266 11.49 -19.29 20.81
C THR A 266 11.50 -19.89 22.21
N TYR A 267 11.99 -21.13 22.30
CA TYR A 267 12.00 -21.89 23.57
C TYR A 267 13.18 -21.56 24.49
N ASN A 268 14.07 -20.68 24.07
CA ASN A 268 15.23 -20.30 24.87
C ASN A 268 14.97 -18.99 25.59
N PRO A 269 14.85 -18.99 26.94
CA PRO A 269 14.55 -17.79 27.71
C PRO A 269 15.66 -16.72 27.68
N ASN A 270 16.85 -17.06 27.17
CA ASN A 270 17.95 -16.11 26.98
C ASN A 270 17.92 -15.44 25.58
N LEU A 271 16.92 -15.71 24.77
CA LEU A 271 16.80 -15.22 23.41
C LEU A 271 15.69 -14.20 23.32
N VAL A 272 15.95 -13.14 22.57
CA VAL A 272 14.95 -12.13 22.24
C VAL A 272 13.85 -12.79 21.40
N SER A 273 12.62 -12.69 21.86
CA SER A 273 11.44 -13.27 21.20
C SER A 273 10.30 -12.25 21.17
N ASN A 274 9.30 -12.51 20.33
CA ASN A 274 8.09 -11.71 20.24
C ASN A 274 8.33 -10.24 19.85
N LEU A 275 9.24 -10.02 18.89
CA LEU A 275 9.72 -8.71 18.50
C LEU A 275 8.68 -7.92 17.70
N SER A 276 8.44 -6.67 18.08
CA SER A 276 7.69 -5.69 17.27
C SER A 276 8.40 -5.39 15.95
N VAL A 277 7.64 -5.32 14.87
CA VAL A 277 8.17 -4.96 13.54
C VAL A 277 8.26 -3.45 13.30
N VAL A 278 7.78 -2.63 14.24
CA VAL A 278 7.85 -1.17 14.17
C VAL A 278 8.93 -0.67 15.10
N SER A 279 9.87 0.11 14.57
CA SER A 279 11.04 0.64 15.31
C SER A 279 11.47 2.00 14.75
N GLN A 280 12.34 2.70 15.48
CA GLN A 280 13.02 3.91 14.99
C GLN A 280 13.68 3.63 13.63
N GLY A 281 13.42 4.47 12.66
CA GLY A 281 14.04 4.36 11.33
C GLY A 281 14.14 5.71 10.65
N GLY A 282 14.14 5.71 9.32
CA GLY A 282 14.09 6.91 8.51
C GLY A 282 12.95 6.85 7.50
N VAL A 283 12.48 8.02 7.08
CA VAL A 283 11.58 8.13 5.94
C VAL A 283 12.25 8.96 4.86
N THR A 284 12.39 8.41 3.67
CA THR A 284 12.99 9.09 2.52
C THR A 284 11.98 9.19 1.38
N TYR A 285 11.85 10.37 0.80
CA TYR A 285 11.07 10.54 -0.41
C TYR A 285 11.91 10.22 -1.64
N ASP A 286 11.64 9.08 -2.25
CA ASP A 286 12.19 8.73 -3.56
C ASP A 286 11.44 9.50 -4.64
N LYS A 287 12.03 10.63 -5.06
CA LYS A 287 11.40 11.55 -6.00
C LYS A 287 11.15 10.92 -7.39
N PRO A 288 12.09 10.19 -8.01
CA PRO A 288 11.85 9.53 -9.29
C PRO A 288 10.71 8.51 -9.24
N LEU A 289 10.63 7.71 -8.19
CA LEU A 289 9.59 6.70 -8.01
C LEU A 289 8.29 7.27 -7.42
N LYS A 290 8.32 8.52 -6.93
CA LYS A 290 7.19 9.19 -6.25
C LYS A 290 6.67 8.36 -5.08
N ARG A 291 7.59 7.86 -4.24
CA ARG A 291 7.27 7.03 -3.07
C ARG A 291 7.99 7.53 -1.82
N TYR A 292 7.30 7.47 -0.72
CA TYR A 292 7.87 7.59 0.61
C TYR A 292 8.30 6.19 1.05
N LEU A 293 9.54 6.04 1.49
CA LEU A 293 10.13 4.78 1.92
C LEU A 293 10.45 4.90 3.41
N TYR A 294 9.75 4.15 4.25
CA TYR A 294 10.04 4.03 5.69
C TYR A 294 10.80 2.74 5.94
N THR A 295 11.91 2.86 6.66
CA THR A 295 12.75 1.73 7.05
C THR A 295 12.54 1.41 8.53
N SER A 296 12.14 0.19 8.85
CA SER A 296 12.00 -0.36 10.19
C SER A 296 12.79 -1.65 10.33
N TRP A 297 12.93 -2.18 11.54
CA TRP A 297 13.83 -3.29 11.82
C TRP A 297 13.47 -3.99 13.15
N THR A 298 14.02 -5.21 13.33
CA THR A 298 13.96 -5.96 14.59
C THR A 298 15.35 -6.42 15.06
N GLU A 299 16.43 -5.77 14.58
CA GLU A 299 17.85 -6.22 14.68
C GLU A 299 18.17 -7.47 13.85
N PHE A 300 17.20 -8.34 13.60
CA PHE A 300 17.36 -9.57 12.81
C PHE A 300 16.76 -9.47 11.43
N THR A 301 15.74 -8.60 11.28
CA THR A 301 15.03 -8.39 10.02
C THR A 301 14.97 -6.91 9.66
N PHE A 302 14.83 -6.65 8.36
CA PHE A 302 14.37 -5.34 7.87
C PHE A 302 12.90 -5.45 7.49
N GLU A 303 12.10 -4.51 7.99
CA GLU A 303 10.67 -4.39 7.73
C GLU A 303 10.43 -3.01 7.12
N PHE A 304 10.40 -2.93 5.77
CA PHE A 304 10.31 -1.65 5.08
C PHE A 304 8.95 -1.44 4.45
N TYR A 305 8.47 -0.19 4.52
CA TYR A 305 7.16 0.22 4.06
C TYR A 305 7.26 1.34 3.03
N GLU A 306 6.35 1.36 2.06
CA GLU A 306 6.23 2.43 1.07
C GLU A 306 4.85 3.06 1.12
N SER A 307 4.77 4.31 0.65
CA SER A 307 3.51 5.02 0.52
C SER A 307 3.56 6.07 -0.60
N PRO A 308 2.44 6.34 -1.29
CA PRO A 308 2.37 7.43 -2.27
C PRO A 308 2.28 8.82 -1.62
N THR A 309 1.87 8.93 -0.34
CA THR A 309 1.75 10.20 0.40
C THR A 309 2.38 10.09 1.79
N PRO A 310 2.73 11.19 2.46
CA PRO A 310 3.30 11.13 3.81
C PRO A 310 2.38 10.46 4.84
N TRP A 311 1.07 10.49 4.62
CA TRP A 311 0.06 9.96 5.54
C TRP A 311 -0.54 8.60 5.12
N GLY A 312 0.09 7.93 4.11
CA GLY A 312 -0.38 6.61 3.69
C GLY A 312 -1.15 6.63 2.35
N PRO A 313 -1.76 5.50 1.97
CA PRO A 313 -1.72 4.24 2.70
C PRO A 313 -0.33 3.60 2.67
N TRP A 314 0.19 3.26 3.84
CA TRP A 314 1.47 2.58 3.97
C TRP A 314 1.32 1.09 3.69
N LYS A 315 2.26 0.52 2.94
CA LYS A 315 2.29 -0.90 2.58
C LYS A 315 3.71 -1.43 2.74
N ARG A 316 3.85 -2.66 3.23
CA ARG A 316 5.14 -3.30 3.41
C ARG A 316 5.70 -3.76 2.06
N PHE A 317 6.89 -3.29 1.68
CA PHE A 317 7.53 -3.70 0.44
C PHE A 317 8.75 -4.60 0.62
N LEU A 318 9.28 -4.72 1.83
CA LEU A 318 10.36 -5.62 2.17
C LEU A 318 10.11 -6.19 3.57
N SER A 319 10.23 -7.51 3.70
CA SER A 319 10.43 -8.23 4.96
C SER A 319 11.57 -9.19 4.70
N LYS A 320 12.77 -8.85 5.23
CA LYS A 320 13.99 -9.60 4.97
C LYS A 320 14.56 -10.10 6.29
N ASP A 321 14.50 -11.40 6.50
CA ASP A 321 15.24 -12.07 7.58
C ASP A 321 16.66 -12.40 7.09
N PHE A 322 17.65 -11.94 7.85
CA PHE A 322 19.05 -12.22 7.55
C PHE A 322 19.53 -13.57 8.13
N GLY A 323 18.63 -14.32 8.71
CA GLY A 323 18.87 -15.69 9.19
C GLY A 323 19.66 -15.80 10.48
N GLY A 324 19.82 -17.02 10.96
CA GLY A 324 20.73 -17.34 12.03
C GLY A 324 20.30 -16.85 13.43
N TYR A 325 19.02 -16.83 13.75
CA TYR A 325 18.58 -16.57 15.13
C TYR A 325 19.14 -17.61 16.09
N PRO A 326 19.55 -17.24 17.31
CA PRO A 326 19.74 -15.90 17.86
C PRO A 326 21.20 -15.47 17.82
N TRP A 327 21.47 -14.20 17.53
CA TRP A 327 22.79 -13.56 17.62
C TRP A 327 23.96 -14.43 17.14
N SER A 328 23.87 -15.02 15.95
CA SER A 328 24.98 -15.77 15.38
C SER A 328 25.98 -14.81 14.72
N ALA A 329 27.25 -15.23 14.64
CA ALA A 329 28.32 -14.45 14.00
C ALA A 329 28.06 -14.12 12.50
N ALA A 330 27.16 -14.86 11.85
CA ALA A 330 26.81 -14.66 10.44
C ALA A 330 25.70 -13.61 10.20
N ARG A 331 25.17 -12.99 11.24
CA ARG A 331 24.06 -12.05 11.08
C ARG A 331 24.48 -10.75 10.46
N ALA A 332 23.70 -10.34 9.51
CA ALA A 332 23.93 -9.13 8.75
C ALA A 332 22.76 -8.15 8.73
N GLY A 333 21.71 -8.37 9.52
CA GLY A 333 20.60 -7.43 9.69
C GLY A 333 21.04 -6.12 10.31
N GLY A 334 20.48 -5.78 11.44
CA GLY A 334 20.89 -4.61 12.21
C GLY A 334 19.73 -3.69 12.55
N TYR A 335 20.07 -2.54 13.08
CA TYR A 335 19.16 -1.54 13.64
C TYR A 335 19.49 -0.12 13.17
N GLY A 336 18.62 0.84 13.49
CA GLY A 336 18.80 2.24 13.15
C GLY A 336 18.80 2.50 11.63
N THR A 337 17.95 1.77 10.90
CA THR A 337 17.96 1.80 9.42
C THR A 337 17.50 3.13 8.85
N THR A 338 18.25 3.66 7.87
CA THR A 338 17.89 4.86 7.11
C THR A 338 18.31 4.72 5.63
N ILE A 339 17.72 5.51 4.76
CA ILE A 339 18.12 5.63 3.34
C ILE A 339 18.50 7.09 3.09
N PRO A 340 19.79 7.45 3.10
CA PRO A 340 20.19 8.82 2.79
C PRO A 340 19.88 9.17 1.33
N SER A 341 19.06 10.20 1.10
CA SER A 341 18.63 10.61 -0.25
C SER A 341 19.78 11.01 -1.18
N LYS A 342 20.91 11.45 -0.61
CA LYS A 342 22.13 11.80 -1.37
C LYS A 342 22.64 10.66 -2.24
N PHE A 343 22.35 9.42 -1.87
CA PHE A 343 22.85 8.22 -2.54
C PHE A 343 21.77 7.47 -3.33
N LEU A 344 20.59 8.06 -3.52
CA LEU A 344 19.61 7.55 -4.48
C LEU A 344 20.11 7.73 -5.91
N SER A 345 19.92 6.70 -6.74
CA SER A 345 20.17 6.83 -8.19
C SER A 345 19.20 7.82 -8.85
N ALA A 346 19.60 8.35 -9.99
CA ALA A 346 18.79 9.32 -10.73
C ALA A 346 17.40 8.79 -11.14
N ASP A 347 17.26 7.48 -11.30
CA ASP A 347 15.99 6.79 -11.61
C ASP A 347 15.27 6.24 -10.37
N GLY A 348 15.81 6.42 -9.16
CA GLY A 348 15.28 5.95 -7.90
C GLY A 348 15.39 4.43 -7.67
N ARG A 349 15.94 3.67 -8.63
CA ARG A 349 15.95 2.21 -8.55
C ARG A 349 17.09 1.63 -7.73
N THR A 350 18.12 2.42 -7.45
CA THR A 350 19.19 2.05 -6.52
C THR A 350 19.16 2.96 -5.33
N ALA A 351 19.04 2.37 -4.16
CA ALA A 351 19.14 3.03 -2.85
C ALA A 351 20.27 2.40 -2.04
N TYR A 352 20.67 3.08 -0.98
CA TYR A 352 21.64 2.57 -0.04
C TYR A 352 21.09 2.67 1.38
N VAL A 353 21.03 1.53 2.06
CA VAL A 353 20.54 1.43 3.43
C VAL A 353 21.70 1.53 4.40
N GLN A 354 21.67 2.49 5.28
CA GLN A 354 22.51 2.55 6.46
C GLN A 354 21.88 1.68 7.54
N ALA A 355 22.67 0.87 8.23
CA ALA A 355 22.26 0.05 9.37
C ALA A 355 23.47 -0.32 10.22
N ASN A 356 23.26 -0.63 11.49
CA ASN A 356 24.32 -1.02 12.42
C ASN A 356 24.05 -2.38 13.04
N VAL A 357 25.11 -3.12 13.31
CA VAL A 357 25.10 -4.37 14.06
C VAL A 357 26.01 -4.20 15.28
N CYS A 358 25.41 -4.31 16.48
CA CYS A 358 26.16 -4.17 17.73
C CYS A 358 27.16 -5.32 17.92
N PRO A 359 28.41 -5.04 18.34
CA PRO A 359 29.37 -6.07 18.73
C PRO A 359 29.01 -6.76 20.05
N CYS A 360 27.85 -6.46 20.64
CA CYS A 360 27.44 -6.84 21.99
C CYS A 360 27.33 -8.36 22.22
N GLY A 361 27.16 -9.18 21.20
CA GLY A 361 26.90 -10.61 21.33
C GLY A 361 27.91 -11.54 20.68
N GLY A 362 29.10 -11.06 20.29
CA GLY A 362 30.09 -11.88 19.60
C GLY A 362 29.74 -12.21 18.15
N GLY A 363 28.70 -11.58 17.59
CA GLY A 363 28.30 -11.66 16.20
C GLY A 363 29.03 -10.67 15.30
N GLY A 364 28.50 -10.44 14.10
CA GLY A 364 29.02 -9.45 13.17
C GLY A 364 29.09 -8.05 13.78
N ASN A 365 30.13 -7.30 13.44
CA ASN A 365 30.34 -5.95 13.93
C ASN A 365 30.26 -4.96 12.77
N VAL A 366 29.17 -4.20 12.69
CA VAL A 366 29.00 -3.07 11.77
C VAL A 366 28.69 -1.82 12.61
N TYR A 367 29.66 -1.41 13.43
CA TYR A 367 29.53 -0.30 14.36
C TYR A 367 30.19 0.96 13.85
N HIS A 368 29.85 1.31 12.60
CA HIS A 368 30.35 2.46 11.87
C HIS A 368 29.34 2.91 10.83
N PHE A 369 29.48 4.10 10.28
CA PHE A 369 28.68 4.52 9.15
C PHE A 369 29.00 3.61 7.96
N SER A 370 28.02 2.87 7.51
CA SER A 370 28.13 1.97 6.37
C SER A 370 26.88 2.02 5.51
N LEU A 371 27.01 1.63 4.27
CA LEU A 371 25.89 1.61 3.34
C LEU A 371 25.81 0.24 2.68
N ARG A 372 24.60 -0.27 2.59
CA ARG A 372 24.23 -1.54 1.99
C ARG A 372 23.37 -1.27 0.77
N LYS A 373 23.82 -1.71 -0.40
CA LYS A 373 23.10 -1.47 -1.66
C LYS A 373 21.76 -2.20 -1.67
N MET A 374 20.73 -1.48 -2.08
CA MET A 374 19.39 -2.01 -2.31
C MET A 374 18.94 -1.68 -3.73
N GLN A 375 18.39 -2.66 -4.43
CA GLN A 375 17.80 -2.51 -5.76
C GLN A 375 16.29 -2.60 -5.66
N LEU A 376 15.62 -1.60 -6.20
CA LEU A 376 14.18 -1.50 -6.29
C LEU A 376 13.77 -1.70 -7.75
N THR A 377 13.08 -2.78 -8.06
CA THR A 377 12.46 -2.95 -9.38
C THR A 377 10.99 -2.54 -9.26
N PRO A 378 10.60 -1.34 -9.73
CA PRO A 378 9.19 -1.00 -9.76
C PRO A 378 8.42 -2.11 -10.43
N ALA A 379 7.28 -2.50 -9.85
CA ALA A 379 6.38 -3.34 -10.58
C ALA A 379 6.07 -2.62 -11.89
N THR A 380 6.33 -3.26 -13.01
CA THR A 380 5.68 -2.86 -14.24
C THR A 380 4.21 -2.78 -13.88
N PRO A 381 3.45 -1.71 -14.24
CA PRO A 381 2.03 -1.74 -13.99
C PRO A 381 1.55 -3.11 -14.42
N SER A 382 1.22 -3.97 -13.44
CA SER A 382 0.70 -5.29 -13.77
C SER A 382 -0.41 -5.02 -14.75
N GLN A 383 -0.44 -5.76 -15.86
CA GLN A 383 -1.62 -5.83 -16.71
C GLN A 383 -2.80 -5.73 -15.76
N PRO A 384 -3.77 -4.85 -16.03
CA PRO A 384 -4.77 -4.42 -15.06
C PRO A 384 -5.26 -5.62 -14.27
N THR A 385 -5.16 -5.57 -12.96
CA THR A 385 -5.58 -6.67 -12.09
C THR A 385 -7.02 -6.96 -12.43
N ASN A 386 -7.32 -8.16 -12.93
CA ASN A 386 -8.67 -8.61 -13.08
C ASN A 386 -9.27 -8.62 -11.68
N LEU A 387 -10.02 -7.56 -11.35
CA LEU A 387 -10.77 -7.52 -10.13
C LEU A 387 -11.87 -8.58 -10.24
N PRO A 388 -12.22 -9.27 -9.15
CA PRO A 388 -13.24 -10.33 -9.18
C PRO A 388 -14.51 -9.83 -9.87
N ASP A 389 -15.10 -10.68 -10.70
CA ASP A 389 -16.24 -10.40 -11.53
C ASP A 389 -17.35 -9.61 -10.85
N GLY A 390 -17.69 -8.46 -11.43
CA GLY A 390 -18.90 -7.70 -11.16
C GLY A 390 -19.07 -7.14 -9.73
N THR A 391 -18.13 -7.39 -8.83
CA THR A 391 -18.26 -7.07 -7.42
C THR A 391 -17.52 -5.80 -7.01
N VAL A 392 -16.61 -5.28 -7.84
CA VAL A 392 -15.82 -4.09 -7.51
C VAL A 392 -16.22 -2.92 -8.39
N ASN A 393 -16.84 -1.93 -7.77
CA ASN A 393 -17.08 -0.64 -8.40
C ASN A 393 -15.79 0.18 -8.40
N LEU A 394 -15.19 0.40 -9.57
CA LEU A 394 -13.96 1.19 -9.74
C LEU A 394 -14.16 2.66 -9.39
N ALA A 395 -15.40 3.14 -9.29
CA ALA A 395 -15.70 4.48 -8.78
C ALA A 395 -15.24 4.67 -7.32
N THR A 396 -15.12 3.57 -6.55
CA THR A 396 -14.65 3.58 -5.17
C THR A 396 -13.19 3.12 -5.03
N ALA A 397 -12.49 2.86 -6.13
CA ALA A 397 -11.09 2.44 -6.09
C ALA A 397 -10.18 3.53 -5.49
N PRO A 398 -9.10 3.17 -4.78
CA PRO A 398 -8.21 4.13 -4.16
C PRO A 398 -7.64 5.15 -5.16
N GLY A 399 -7.79 6.45 -4.85
CA GLY A 399 -7.32 7.53 -5.68
C GLY A 399 -8.22 7.88 -6.87
N THR A 400 -9.44 7.34 -6.93
CA THR A 400 -10.46 7.74 -7.92
C THR A 400 -10.83 9.21 -7.73
N VAL A 401 -10.84 9.96 -8.83
CA VAL A 401 -11.27 11.36 -8.85
C VAL A 401 -12.49 11.46 -9.76
N PRO A 402 -13.67 11.85 -9.26
CA PRO A 402 -14.84 12.07 -10.09
C PRO A 402 -14.65 13.31 -10.96
N ILE A 403 -15.19 13.26 -12.17
CA ILE A 403 -15.11 14.34 -13.17
C ILE A 403 -16.45 14.59 -13.85
N SER A 404 -16.67 15.83 -14.25
CA SER A 404 -17.82 16.26 -15.05
C SER A 404 -17.46 17.36 -16.01
N LYS A 405 -18.38 17.76 -16.91
CA LYS A 405 -18.25 18.95 -17.75
C LYS A 405 -18.34 20.22 -16.89
N SER A 406 -19.37 20.29 -16.05
CA SER A 406 -19.63 21.30 -15.03
C SER A 406 -20.53 20.69 -13.94
N THR A 407 -20.80 21.42 -12.89
CA THR A 407 -21.68 21.01 -11.79
C THR A 407 -22.60 22.16 -11.41
N HIS A 408 -23.82 21.86 -11.02
CA HIS A 408 -24.76 22.84 -10.48
C HIS A 408 -24.49 23.08 -8.99
N ALA A 409 -24.47 22.01 -8.18
CA ALA A 409 -24.28 22.09 -6.73
C ALA A 409 -22.84 21.77 -6.27
N GLY A 410 -21.97 21.33 -7.17
CA GLY A 410 -20.59 20.95 -6.84
C GLY A 410 -20.47 19.61 -6.10
N ARG A 411 -21.47 18.75 -6.21
CA ARG A 411 -21.59 17.50 -5.44
C ARG A 411 -21.23 16.27 -6.28
N LEU A 412 -19.97 16.23 -6.75
CA LEU A 412 -19.46 15.06 -7.49
C LEU A 412 -19.36 13.78 -6.62
N ASP A 413 -19.43 13.90 -5.31
CA ASP A 413 -19.55 12.79 -4.39
C ASP A 413 -20.86 12.01 -4.54
N TYR A 414 -21.92 12.61 -5.08
CA TYR A 414 -23.18 11.93 -5.40
C TYR A 414 -23.07 10.86 -6.49
N LEU A 415 -22.00 10.89 -7.30
CA LEU A 415 -21.81 9.90 -8.37
C LEU A 415 -21.54 8.48 -7.84
N ASN A 416 -21.17 8.32 -6.57
CA ASN A 416 -20.80 7.02 -5.99
C ASN A 416 -21.05 6.95 -4.47
N ASP A 417 -22.08 7.63 -3.97
CA ASP A 417 -22.44 7.60 -2.55
C ASP A 417 -23.34 6.41 -2.18
N GLY A 418 -23.82 5.66 -3.15
CA GLY A 418 -24.71 4.50 -2.99
C GLY A 418 -26.19 4.88 -2.79
N ASP A 419 -26.55 6.18 -2.89
CA ASP A 419 -27.92 6.67 -2.73
C ASP A 419 -28.46 7.23 -4.05
N LYS A 420 -29.35 6.49 -4.68
CA LYS A 420 -29.99 6.91 -5.94
C LYS A 420 -30.97 8.09 -5.80
N ASN A 421 -31.23 8.53 -4.57
CA ASN A 421 -32.07 9.72 -4.32
C ASN A 421 -31.27 11.01 -4.28
N THR A 422 -29.94 10.95 -4.18
CA THR A 422 -29.05 12.08 -4.40
C THR A 422 -28.73 12.20 -5.87
N ALA A 423 -28.49 13.40 -6.37
CA ALA A 423 -28.14 13.64 -7.77
C ALA A 423 -27.40 14.96 -7.95
N GLU A 424 -26.52 14.98 -8.96
CA GLU A 424 -25.91 16.21 -9.46
C GLU A 424 -26.33 16.44 -10.91
N ASP A 425 -26.38 17.69 -11.31
CA ASP A 425 -26.61 18.09 -12.71
C ASP A 425 -25.56 19.10 -13.15
N ASP A 426 -25.40 19.29 -14.44
CA ASP A 426 -24.45 20.23 -15.01
C ASP A 426 -25.09 21.53 -15.55
N SER A 427 -26.26 21.90 -15.00
CA SER A 427 -26.96 23.14 -15.37
C SER A 427 -26.24 24.36 -14.78
N ASP A 428 -25.53 25.11 -15.62
CA ASP A 428 -24.79 26.33 -15.27
C ASP A 428 -25.26 27.56 -16.02
N GLY A 429 -26.36 27.44 -16.80
CA GLY A 429 -26.90 28.51 -17.61
C GLY A 429 -26.29 28.65 -19.01
N GLU A 430 -25.22 27.88 -19.30
CA GLU A 430 -24.61 27.86 -20.63
C GLU A 430 -25.29 26.83 -21.54
N VAL A 431 -25.31 27.14 -22.85
CA VAL A 431 -25.74 26.19 -23.89
C VAL A 431 -24.60 25.25 -24.20
N LYS A 432 -24.78 23.94 -23.88
CA LYS A 432 -23.74 22.91 -24.05
C LYS A 432 -23.98 22.09 -25.32
N THR A 433 -22.89 21.83 -26.05
CA THR A 433 -22.87 20.89 -27.19
C THR A 433 -22.39 19.51 -26.80
N ALA A 434 -21.83 19.37 -25.60
CA ALA A 434 -21.39 18.12 -25.04
C ALA A 434 -21.41 18.17 -23.51
N SER A 435 -21.69 17.04 -22.90
CA SER A 435 -21.62 16.83 -21.45
C SER A 435 -21.04 15.46 -21.14
N TRP A 436 -20.47 15.29 -19.94
CA TRP A 436 -19.95 14.02 -19.47
C TRP A 436 -19.90 13.94 -17.95
N TRP A 437 -19.97 12.68 -17.45
CA TRP A 437 -19.79 12.27 -16.07
C TRP A 437 -18.85 11.08 -16.01
N GLY A 438 -17.91 11.04 -15.09
CA GLY A 438 -16.93 9.95 -15.05
C GLY A 438 -15.92 10.03 -13.93
N TYR A 439 -14.85 9.27 -14.12
CA TYR A 439 -13.75 9.15 -13.18
C TYR A 439 -12.40 9.15 -13.89
N THR A 440 -11.37 9.60 -13.15
CA THR A 440 -9.96 9.35 -13.49
C THR A 440 -9.29 8.59 -12.36
N TRP A 441 -8.31 7.76 -12.71
CA TRP A 441 -7.58 6.92 -11.78
C TRP A 441 -6.08 7.19 -11.84
N PRO A 442 -5.33 6.96 -10.74
CA PRO A 442 -3.87 7.14 -10.72
C PRO A 442 -3.12 6.04 -11.48
N ARG A 443 -3.81 5.00 -11.93
CA ARG A 443 -3.29 3.87 -12.71
C ARG A 443 -4.35 3.36 -13.70
N GLN A 444 -3.93 2.52 -14.65
CA GLN A 444 -4.86 1.86 -15.54
C GLN A 444 -5.62 0.73 -14.85
N TYR A 445 -6.90 0.59 -15.16
CA TYR A 445 -7.75 -0.53 -14.79
C TYR A 445 -8.37 -1.13 -16.05
N ASN A 446 -8.55 -2.46 -16.09
CA ASN A 446 -9.42 -3.10 -17.07
C ASN A 446 -10.86 -2.69 -16.77
N VAL A 447 -11.56 -2.23 -17.77
CA VAL A 447 -12.98 -1.85 -17.71
C VAL A 447 -13.70 -2.37 -18.95
N ASN A 448 -14.94 -2.79 -18.79
CA ASN A 448 -15.81 -3.17 -19.91
C ASN A 448 -17.28 -2.90 -19.61
N ARG A 449 -17.59 -2.24 -18.48
CA ARG A 449 -18.96 -1.95 -18.06
C ARG A 449 -19.06 -0.65 -17.31
N VAL A 450 -20.10 0.09 -17.61
CA VAL A 450 -20.58 1.25 -16.85
C VAL A 450 -22.06 1.08 -16.56
N ASP A 451 -22.45 1.27 -15.31
CA ASP A 451 -23.84 1.44 -14.90
C ASP A 451 -24.10 2.93 -14.63
N PHE A 452 -24.84 3.57 -15.53
CA PHE A 452 -25.22 4.98 -15.43
C PHE A 452 -26.66 5.09 -14.93
N THR A 453 -26.87 5.69 -13.76
CA THR A 453 -28.19 5.98 -13.22
C THR A 453 -28.49 7.46 -13.42
N SER A 454 -29.55 7.75 -14.19
CA SER A 454 -29.99 9.12 -14.44
C SER A 454 -30.46 9.79 -13.16
N GLY A 455 -30.10 11.05 -12.97
CA GLY A 455 -30.69 11.94 -11.96
C GLY A 455 -32.06 12.49 -12.41
N PRO A 456 -32.55 13.58 -11.79
CA PRO A 456 -33.79 14.23 -12.16
C PRO A 456 -33.82 14.61 -13.64
N VAL A 457 -34.91 14.27 -14.32
CA VAL A 457 -35.21 14.60 -15.70
C VAL A 457 -36.44 15.51 -15.73
N THR A 458 -36.35 16.62 -16.44
CA THR A 458 -37.42 17.61 -16.56
C THR A 458 -37.67 17.91 -18.06
N ASP A 459 -38.71 18.64 -18.41
CA ASP A 459 -38.98 19.06 -19.80
C ASP A 459 -37.88 19.99 -20.37
N THR A 460 -37.02 20.53 -19.49
CA THR A 460 -35.99 21.48 -19.89
C THR A 460 -34.58 20.88 -19.98
N GLY A 461 -34.35 19.66 -19.46
CA GLY A 461 -33.05 18.98 -19.46
C GLY A 461 -32.97 17.83 -18.45
N GLY A 462 -31.77 17.31 -18.27
CA GLY A 462 -31.48 16.19 -17.39
C GLY A 462 -31.16 14.89 -18.13
N TRP A 463 -31.13 14.89 -19.48
CA TRP A 463 -30.89 13.68 -20.29
C TRP A 463 -29.88 13.96 -21.42
N PHE A 464 -29.38 12.91 -22.04
CA PHE A 464 -28.62 12.99 -23.28
C PHE A 464 -29.53 12.88 -24.50
N THR A 465 -29.36 13.78 -25.46
CA THR A 465 -30.03 13.68 -26.77
C THR A 465 -29.37 12.56 -27.58
N GLY A 466 -30.13 11.53 -27.90
CA GLY A 466 -29.61 10.31 -28.49
C GLY A 466 -28.87 9.42 -27.49
N ARG A 467 -28.22 8.41 -28.00
CA ARG A 467 -27.52 7.40 -27.19
C ARG A 467 -26.24 7.99 -26.62
N PRO A 468 -26.05 8.01 -25.29
CA PRO A 468 -24.75 8.30 -24.71
C PRO A 468 -23.74 7.20 -25.02
N ARG A 469 -22.46 7.55 -24.99
CA ARG A 469 -21.35 6.63 -25.24
C ARG A 469 -20.34 6.68 -24.11
N VAL A 470 -19.62 5.60 -23.92
CA VAL A 470 -18.48 5.54 -23.01
C VAL A 470 -17.23 5.99 -23.76
N GLN A 471 -16.45 6.84 -23.11
CA GLN A 471 -15.09 7.15 -23.52
C GLN A 471 -14.11 6.68 -22.45
N LEU A 472 -12.98 6.14 -22.89
CA LEU A 472 -11.87 5.70 -22.08
C LEU A 472 -10.71 6.67 -22.19
N ARG A 473 -9.98 6.85 -21.10
CA ARG A 473 -8.81 7.72 -21.08
C ARG A 473 -7.52 6.89 -21.14
N HIS A 474 -6.65 7.23 -22.08
CA HIS A 474 -5.35 6.63 -22.26
C HIS A 474 -4.29 7.72 -22.24
N ASN A 475 -3.44 7.76 -21.21
CA ASN A 475 -2.37 8.75 -21.06
C ASN A 475 -2.85 10.20 -21.19
N GLY A 476 -4.06 10.50 -20.70
CA GLY A 476 -4.65 11.83 -20.73
C GLY A 476 -5.60 12.11 -21.90
N GLU A 477 -5.61 11.30 -22.95
CA GLU A 477 -6.49 11.44 -24.12
C GLU A 477 -7.76 10.59 -23.99
N TRP A 478 -8.90 11.14 -24.40
CA TRP A 478 -10.19 10.47 -24.38
C TRP A 478 -10.55 9.91 -25.74
N VAL A 479 -10.82 8.60 -25.80
CA VAL A 479 -11.24 7.90 -27.02
C VAL A 479 -12.53 7.12 -26.78
N ASP A 480 -13.36 6.94 -27.79
CA ASP A 480 -14.59 6.16 -27.67
C ASP A 480 -14.26 4.68 -27.43
N ALA A 481 -14.88 4.08 -26.42
CA ALA A 481 -14.80 2.65 -26.21
C ALA A 481 -15.37 1.88 -27.41
N THR A 482 -14.79 0.73 -27.76
CA THR A 482 -15.20 -0.04 -28.93
C THR A 482 -16.31 -1.04 -28.61
N ALA A 483 -17.14 -1.41 -29.59
CA ALA A 483 -18.21 -2.42 -29.49
C ALA A 483 -19.21 -2.15 -28.33
N GLN A 484 -19.65 -0.90 -28.20
CA GLN A 484 -20.56 -0.51 -27.12
C GLN A 484 -22.00 -1.00 -27.34
N SER A 485 -22.59 -1.54 -26.26
CA SER A 485 -24.00 -1.90 -26.15
C SER A 485 -24.62 -1.21 -24.92
N ILE A 486 -25.91 -0.85 -24.97
CA ILE A 486 -26.63 -0.24 -23.85
C ILE A 486 -27.93 -0.96 -23.58
N SER A 487 -28.19 -1.28 -22.32
CA SER A 487 -29.41 -1.96 -21.91
C SER A 487 -29.92 -1.36 -20.56
N PRO A 488 -31.22 -1.08 -20.43
CA PRO A 488 -32.23 -1.04 -21.51
C PRO A 488 -31.87 0.00 -22.58
N ALA A 489 -32.55 -0.04 -23.72
CA ALA A 489 -32.34 0.97 -24.77
C ALA A 489 -32.54 2.37 -24.22
N TYR A 490 -31.58 3.28 -24.46
CA TYR A 490 -31.66 4.67 -24.02
C TYR A 490 -32.56 5.45 -24.99
N PRO A 491 -33.61 6.13 -24.50
CA PRO A 491 -34.60 6.74 -25.40
C PRO A 491 -34.07 7.99 -26.12
N GLY A 492 -33.13 8.73 -25.52
CA GLY A 492 -32.56 9.94 -26.11
C GLY A 492 -33.37 11.21 -25.95
N ASP A 493 -34.36 11.21 -25.06
CA ASP A 493 -35.26 12.31 -24.73
C ASP A 493 -35.62 12.33 -23.25
N ASN A 494 -36.58 13.17 -22.84
CA ASN A 494 -37.00 13.28 -21.44
C ASN A 494 -37.69 12.01 -20.87
N THR A 495 -37.95 10.99 -21.67
CA THR A 495 -38.44 9.69 -21.20
C THR A 495 -37.33 8.81 -20.63
N ALA A 496 -36.07 9.28 -20.66
CA ALA A 496 -34.95 8.62 -20.00
C ALA A 496 -35.21 8.36 -18.50
N GLY A 497 -36.03 9.18 -17.86
CA GLY A 497 -36.57 8.97 -16.51
C GLY A 497 -35.54 9.20 -15.40
N ALA A 498 -36.00 9.64 -14.22
CA ALA A 498 -35.17 9.81 -13.04
C ALA A 498 -34.93 8.47 -12.33
N GLY A 499 -33.72 8.26 -11.80
CA GLY A 499 -33.34 7.05 -11.05
C GLY A 499 -33.24 5.76 -11.88
N LYS A 500 -33.28 5.89 -13.21
CA LYS A 500 -33.23 4.73 -14.12
C LYS A 500 -31.79 4.37 -14.45
N THR A 501 -31.42 3.12 -14.24
CA THR A 501 -30.05 2.64 -14.54
C THR A 501 -29.95 2.10 -15.96
N TYR A 502 -28.95 2.54 -16.68
CA TYR A 502 -28.56 2.10 -18.00
C TYR A 502 -27.17 1.44 -17.92
N THR A 503 -27.09 0.17 -18.24
CA THR A 503 -25.82 -0.56 -18.33
C THR A 503 -25.23 -0.40 -19.72
N ILE A 504 -24.04 0.14 -19.81
CA ILE A 504 -23.27 0.24 -21.05
C ILE A 504 -22.12 -0.75 -20.99
N THR A 505 -22.10 -1.74 -21.86
CA THR A 505 -20.99 -2.70 -22.00
C THR A 505 -20.21 -2.42 -23.26
N PHE A 506 -18.92 -2.76 -23.26
CA PHE A 506 -18.01 -2.50 -24.38
C PHE A 506 -16.86 -3.50 -24.39
N LYS A 507 -16.06 -3.54 -25.46
CA LYS A 507 -14.87 -4.40 -25.50
C LYS A 507 -13.94 -4.03 -24.34
N PRO A 508 -13.45 -5.04 -23.56
CA PRO A 508 -12.49 -4.80 -22.49
C PRO A 508 -11.29 -3.98 -22.95
N ASP A 509 -10.91 -3.00 -22.17
CA ASP A 509 -9.77 -2.16 -22.44
C ASP A 509 -9.16 -1.64 -21.13
N ALA A 510 -7.86 -1.33 -21.15
CA ALA A 510 -7.12 -0.81 -20.00
C ALA A 510 -7.08 0.73 -20.06
N ALA A 511 -7.68 1.39 -19.08
CA ALA A 511 -7.82 2.84 -19.07
C ALA A 511 -7.47 3.47 -17.72
N ASP A 512 -6.94 4.69 -17.74
CA ASP A 512 -6.71 5.51 -16.54
C ASP A 512 -7.85 6.51 -16.27
N GLY A 513 -8.99 6.33 -16.93
CA GLY A 513 -10.23 7.06 -16.70
C GLY A 513 -11.35 6.57 -17.60
N ILE A 514 -12.58 6.85 -17.20
CA ILE A 514 -13.80 6.48 -17.89
C ILE A 514 -14.83 7.60 -17.75
N ARG A 515 -15.61 7.86 -18.82
CA ARG A 515 -16.73 8.78 -18.75
C ARG A 515 -17.88 8.37 -19.66
N VAL A 516 -19.10 8.66 -19.23
CA VAL A 516 -20.29 8.67 -20.07
C VAL A 516 -20.39 10.04 -20.73
N TYR A 517 -20.41 10.08 -22.04
CA TYR A 517 -20.32 11.26 -22.86
C TYR A 517 -21.48 11.34 -23.85
N GLY A 518 -22.03 12.53 -24.06
CA GLY A 518 -23.09 12.73 -25.04
C GLY A 518 -23.47 14.21 -25.22
N VAL A 519 -24.45 14.44 -26.04
CA VAL A 519 -25.04 15.79 -26.25
C VAL A 519 -26.15 15.96 -25.24
N PRO A 520 -26.14 17.01 -24.39
CA PRO A 520 -27.23 17.23 -23.43
C PRO A 520 -28.53 17.66 -24.15
N GLY A 521 -29.65 17.20 -23.63
CA GLY A 521 -30.98 17.46 -24.15
C GLY A 521 -31.70 18.62 -23.46
N GLY A 522 -32.86 18.96 -24.01
CA GLY A 522 -33.75 20.00 -23.48
C GLY A 522 -33.35 21.43 -23.86
N THR A 523 -34.19 22.37 -23.49
CA THR A 523 -33.98 23.79 -23.79
C THR A 523 -32.87 24.45 -22.98
N ARG A 524 -32.51 23.83 -21.81
CA ARG A 524 -31.43 24.28 -20.92
C ARG A 524 -30.13 23.48 -21.12
N THR A 525 -30.12 22.52 -22.02
CA THR A 525 -28.95 21.74 -22.44
C THR A 525 -28.06 21.25 -21.29
N TYR A 526 -28.66 20.51 -20.34
CA TYR A 526 -27.93 19.88 -19.21
C TYR A 526 -28.26 18.40 -19.07
N THR A 527 -27.41 17.68 -18.38
CA THR A 527 -27.58 16.27 -18.00
C THR A 527 -27.56 16.12 -16.49
N SER A 528 -28.11 15.03 -15.99
CA SER A 528 -28.21 14.74 -14.56
C SER A 528 -27.84 13.29 -14.28
N VAL A 529 -27.17 13.04 -13.17
CA VAL A 529 -26.70 11.73 -12.74
C VAL A 529 -26.94 11.55 -11.25
N SER A 530 -27.45 10.37 -10.84
CA SER A 530 -27.55 9.96 -9.45
C SER A 530 -26.39 9.03 -9.06
N GLU A 531 -26.09 8.04 -9.91
CA GLU A 531 -25.03 7.07 -9.65
C GLU A 531 -24.31 6.74 -10.94
N LEU A 532 -23.00 6.53 -10.82
CA LEU A 532 -22.15 6.08 -11.91
C LEU A 532 -21.18 5.03 -11.40
N ALA A 533 -21.40 3.77 -11.74
CA ALA A 533 -20.49 2.69 -11.44
C ALA A 533 -19.69 2.29 -12.67
N ALA A 534 -18.43 1.97 -12.48
CA ALA A 534 -17.55 1.42 -13.53
C ALA A 534 -16.96 0.09 -13.03
N SER A 535 -16.94 -0.94 -13.88
CA SER A 535 -16.45 -2.25 -13.50
C SER A 535 -15.84 -3.01 -14.66
N TYR A 536 -15.09 -4.06 -14.33
CA TYR A 536 -14.71 -5.11 -15.26
C TYR A 536 -15.52 -6.36 -14.92
N VAL A 537 -16.23 -6.87 -15.89
CA VAL A 537 -16.93 -8.15 -15.78
C VAL A 537 -16.17 -9.14 -16.64
N SER A 538 -15.49 -10.10 -16.01
CA SER A 538 -14.80 -11.18 -16.71
C SER A 538 -15.82 -12.12 -17.36
N GLN A 539 -15.47 -12.63 -18.53
CA GLN A 539 -16.23 -13.71 -19.15
C GLN A 539 -15.96 -15.07 -18.46
N LEU A 540 -14.86 -15.14 -17.70
CA LEU A 540 -14.46 -16.28 -16.89
C LEU A 540 -14.68 -15.93 -15.42
N ALA A 541 -15.52 -16.68 -14.73
CA ALA A 541 -15.88 -16.44 -13.34
C ALA A 541 -14.88 -17.09 -12.38
N ASP A 542 -14.56 -16.39 -11.29
CA ASP A 542 -13.69 -16.86 -10.19
C ASP A 542 -12.36 -17.47 -10.66
N GLY A 543 -11.66 -16.78 -11.55
CA GLY A 543 -10.39 -17.24 -12.11
C GLY A 543 -9.26 -17.40 -11.10
N GLY A 544 -9.27 -16.62 -10.01
CA GLY A 544 -8.33 -16.66 -8.88
C GLY A 544 -8.88 -17.43 -7.66
N PHE A 545 -10.01 -18.13 -7.77
CA PHE A 545 -10.62 -18.92 -6.68
C PHE A 545 -10.97 -18.14 -5.40
N GLU A 546 -11.17 -16.84 -5.52
CA GLU A 546 -11.39 -15.94 -4.38
C GLU A 546 -12.86 -15.85 -3.94
N ALA A 547 -13.78 -16.54 -4.61
CA ALA A 547 -15.20 -16.57 -4.23
C ALA A 547 -15.39 -17.10 -2.79
N PRO A 548 -16.33 -16.53 -1.99
CA PRO A 548 -16.57 -16.96 -0.62
C PRO A 548 -16.87 -18.46 -0.50
N ALA A 549 -16.43 -19.08 0.59
CA ALA A 549 -16.74 -20.47 0.89
C ALA A 549 -18.27 -20.69 1.05
N GLY A 550 -18.77 -21.81 0.49
CA GLY A 550 -20.18 -22.19 0.60
C GLY A 550 -21.10 -21.62 -0.48
N GLY A 551 -20.60 -20.76 -1.37
CA GLY A 551 -21.32 -20.35 -2.58
C GLY A 551 -21.24 -21.41 -3.68
N PRO A 552 -22.04 -21.28 -4.77
CA PRO A 552 -21.93 -22.16 -5.93
C PRO A 552 -20.56 -21.98 -6.59
N SER A 553 -19.87 -23.11 -6.88
CA SER A 553 -18.60 -23.07 -7.60
C SER A 553 -18.81 -22.67 -9.06
N ALA A 554 -18.01 -21.76 -9.56
CA ALA A 554 -17.94 -21.44 -10.99
C ALA A 554 -17.21 -22.53 -11.80
N TRP A 555 -16.46 -23.39 -11.11
CA TRP A 555 -15.63 -24.45 -11.68
C TRP A 555 -16.32 -25.82 -11.59
N SER A 556 -16.27 -26.55 -12.70
CA SER A 556 -16.66 -27.95 -12.79
C SER A 556 -15.42 -28.83 -12.69
N PHE A 557 -15.58 -30.00 -12.10
CA PHE A 557 -14.51 -30.98 -12.01
C PHE A 557 -14.79 -32.18 -12.93
N GLU A 558 -13.72 -32.69 -13.54
CA GLU A 558 -13.72 -33.86 -14.40
C GLU A 558 -12.79 -34.91 -13.82
N GLY A 559 -13.24 -36.18 -13.83
CA GLY A 559 -12.45 -37.31 -13.35
C GLY A 559 -12.80 -37.76 -11.93
N THR A 560 -11.90 -38.53 -11.31
CA THR A 560 -12.10 -39.15 -9.99
C THR A 560 -11.11 -38.69 -8.90
N ALA A 561 -10.23 -37.75 -9.23
CA ALA A 561 -9.24 -37.22 -8.28
C ALA A 561 -9.90 -36.38 -7.17
N GLY A 562 -9.25 -36.28 -6.04
CA GLY A 562 -9.55 -35.25 -5.04
C GLY A 562 -9.30 -33.85 -5.63
N HIS A 563 -10.17 -32.90 -5.32
CA HIS A 563 -10.09 -31.55 -5.82
C HIS A 563 -10.70 -30.54 -4.84
N GLY A 564 -10.36 -29.29 -4.96
CA GLY A 564 -10.89 -28.24 -4.09
C GLY A 564 -10.22 -26.90 -4.28
N VAL A 565 -10.46 -26.04 -3.31
CA VAL A 565 -9.82 -24.72 -3.20
C VAL A 565 -9.06 -24.66 -1.86
N ASP A 566 -7.77 -24.42 -1.93
CA ASP A 566 -6.96 -24.07 -0.77
C ASP A 566 -7.27 -22.61 -0.40
N ARG A 567 -7.64 -22.35 0.87
CA ARG A 567 -8.07 -21.03 1.32
C ARG A 567 -7.16 -20.52 2.41
N GLY A 568 -6.42 -19.43 2.12
CA GLY A 568 -5.54 -18.77 3.08
C GLY A 568 -4.37 -19.64 3.55
N LEU A 569 -3.99 -20.68 2.79
CA LEU A 569 -2.91 -21.60 3.15
C LEU A 569 -1.53 -21.16 2.66
N GLY A 570 -1.43 -20.03 1.96
CA GLY A 570 -0.18 -19.52 1.42
C GLY A 570 0.32 -20.27 0.17
N PHE A 571 -0.56 -21.02 -0.50
CA PHE A 571 -0.25 -21.77 -1.72
C PHE A 571 -0.68 -21.04 -3.00
N ALA A 572 -1.43 -19.95 -2.90
CA ALA A 572 -1.90 -19.17 -4.04
C ALA A 572 -0.73 -18.50 -4.81
N HIS A 573 -0.90 -18.35 -6.12
CA HIS A 573 -0.02 -17.52 -6.93
C HIS A 573 -0.30 -16.04 -6.67
N SER A 574 -1.60 -15.68 -6.63
CA SER A 574 -2.03 -14.34 -6.19
C SER A 574 -3.22 -14.45 -5.23
N GLY A 575 -3.59 -13.34 -4.56
CA GLY A 575 -4.70 -13.37 -3.61
C GLY A 575 -4.46 -14.27 -2.39
N GLN A 576 -5.49 -15.01 -1.98
CA GLN A 576 -5.48 -15.87 -0.78
C GLN A 576 -5.71 -17.34 -1.10
N ASN A 577 -6.25 -17.66 -2.28
CA ASN A 577 -6.77 -18.99 -2.58
C ASN A 577 -6.23 -19.49 -3.92
N ASN A 578 -6.23 -20.81 -4.09
CA ASN A 578 -5.92 -21.48 -5.37
C ASN A 578 -6.77 -22.74 -5.53
N GLY A 579 -7.03 -23.13 -6.76
CA GLY A 579 -7.60 -24.43 -7.06
C GLY A 579 -6.56 -25.55 -6.99
N TRP A 580 -6.97 -26.78 -6.65
CA TRP A 580 -6.08 -27.94 -6.65
C TRP A 580 -6.76 -29.21 -7.10
N ILE A 581 -5.97 -30.13 -7.67
CA ILE A 581 -6.33 -31.50 -8.01
C ILE A 581 -5.23 -32.43 -7.51
N ARG A 582 -5.56 -33.54 -6.82
CA ARG A 582 -4.59 -34.52 -6.32
C ARG A 582 -5.15 -35.94 -6.37
N THR A 583 -4.33 -36.89 -6.80
CA THR A 583 -4.70 -38.31 -6.83
C THR A 583 -3.47 -39.22 -6.83
N SER A 584 -3.65 -40.44 -6.33
CA SER A 584 -2.72 -41.56 -6.51
C SER A 584 -3.25 -42.58 -7.53
N GLY A 585 -4.38 -42.30 -8.18
CA GLY A 585 -5.01 -43.14 -9.18
C GLY A 585 -4.41 -42.96 -10.59
N THR A 586 -5.15 -43.43 -11.58
CA THR A 586 -4.83 -43.27 -13.01
C THR A 586 -5.98 -42.58 -13.73
N GLY A 587 -5.70 -41.96 -14.88
CA GLY A 587 -6.70 -41.34 -15.72
C GLY A 587 -6.71 -39.82 -15.69
N TRP A 588 -7.57 -39.24 -16.52
CA TRP A 588 -7.70 -37.78 -16.67
C TRP A 588 -8.49 -37.16 -15.51
N SER A 589 -7.99 -36.06 -15.01
CA SER A 589 -8.70 -35.21 -14.06
C SER A 589 -8.41 -33.73 -14.33
N ALA A 590 -9.44 -32.89 -14.32
CA ALA A 590 -9.32 -31.47 -14.68
C ALA A 590 -10.34 -30.60 -13.92
N LEU A 591 -9.98 -29.34 -13.74
CA LEU A 591 -10.93 -28.26 -13.53
C LEU A 591 -11.31 -27.65 -14.88
N SER A 592 -12.58 -27.32 -15.06
CA SER A 592 -13.09 -26.72 -16.29
C SER A 592 -14.19 -25.71 -16.02
N GLN A 593 -14.35 -24.77 -16.97
CA GLN A 593 -15.42 -23.78 -16.92
C GLN A 593 -15.91 -23.46 -18.33
N GLN A 594 -17.22 -23.39 -18.49
CA GLN A 594 -17.83 -22.89 -19.74
C GLN A 594 -17.81 -21.36 -19.72
N VAL A 595 -17.25 -20.74 -20.74
CA VAL A 595 -17.13 -19.28 -20.90
C VAL A 595 -17.82 -18.81 -22.17
N PRO A 596 -18.66 -17.76 -22.09
CA PRO A 596 -19.22 -17.14 -23.28
C PRO A 596 -18.11 -16.46 -24.10
N VAL A 597 -18.19 -16.56 -25.41
CA VAL A 597 -17.23 -15.97 -26.35
C VAL A 597 -17.94 -15.37 -27.55
N THR A 598 -17.29 -14.47 -28.25
CA THR A 598 -17.79 -13.86 -29.49
C THR A 598 -17.24 -14.62 -30.68
N PRO A 599 -18.11 -15.12 -31.57
CA PRO A 599 -17.68 -15.78 -32.81
C PRO A 599 -16.73 -14.92 -33.64
N GLY A 600 -15.71 -15.53 -34.25
CA GLY A 600 -14.71 -14.86 -35.07
C GLY A 600 -13.66 -14.05 -34.33
N THR A 601 -13.78 -13.90 -33.00
CA THR A 601 -12.81 -13.16 -32.17
C THR A 601 -11.67 -14.10 -31.76
N THR A 602 -10.45 -13.58 -31.79
CA THR A 602 -9.28 -14.27 -31.23
C THR A 602 -9.15 -13.94 -29.75
N TYR A 603 -9.02 -14.97 -28.92
CA TYR A 603 -8.83 -14.83 -27.48
C TYR A 603 -7.52 -15.48 -27.06
N THR A 604 -6.87 -14.89 -26.08
CA THR A 604 -5.80 -15.49 -25.31
C THR A 604 -6.33 -15.92 -23.96
N PHE A 605 -6.20 -17.21 -23.66
CA PHE A 605 -6.50 -17.80 -22.36
C PHE A 605 -5.20 -18.07 -21.63
N SER A 606 -5.15 -17.85 -20.31
CA SER A 606 -3.99 -18.19 -19.50
C SER A 606 -4.37 -18.66 -18.10
N THR A 607 -3.46 -19.35 -17.44
CA THR A 607 -3.51 -19.73 -16.01
C THR A 607 -2.09 -19.82 -15.48
N TRP A 608 -1.93 -19.73 -14.18
CA TRP A 608 -0.71 -20.09 -13.48
C TRP A 608 -0.87 -21.47 -12.87
N GLU A 609 0.15 -22.33 -13.03
CA GLU A 609 0.16 -23.67 -12.48
C GLU A 609 1.48 -24.00 -11.81
N ARG A 610 1.41 -24.84 -10.79
CA ARG A 610 2.55 -25.57 -10.22
C ARG A 610 2.14 -26.99 -9.89
N SER A 611 3.11 -27.90 -9.80
CA SER A 611 2.80 -29.30 -9.67
C SER A 611 3.84 -30.10 -8.91
N SER A 612 3.47 -31.31 -8.50
CA SER A 612 4.39 -32.28 -7.91
C SER A 612 5.44 -32.76 -8.93
N SER A 613 6.58 -33.20 -8.45
CA SER A 613 7.63 -33.81 -9.29
C SER A 613 7.20 -35.13 -9.96
N ALA A 614 6.11 -35.71 -9.53
CA ALA A 614 5.54 -36.91 -10.13
C ALA A 614 4.69 -36.64 -11.39
N LEU A 615 4.38 -35.37 -11.71
CA LEU A 615 3.61 -35.01 -12.88
C LEU A 615 4.40 -35.33 -14.16
N THR A 616 3.86 -36.19 -15.02
CA THR A 616 4.44 -36.51 -16.32
C THR A 616 3.91 -35.63 -17.44
N GLU A 617 2.59 -35.39 -17.46
CA GLU A 617 1.94 -34.53 -18.45
C GLU A 617 0.69 -33.87 -17.89
N GLY A 618 0.71 -32.53 -17.81
CA GLY A 618 -0.45 -31.69 -17.61
C GLY A 618 -0.87 -31.01 -18.91
N ARG A 619 -2.13 -30.55 -18.98
CA ARG A 619 -2.71 -29.88 -20.16
C ARG A 619 -3.52 -28.68 -19.72
N PHE A 620 -3.32 -27.58 -20.41
CA PHE A 620 -4.15 -26.37 -20.33
C PHE A 620 -4.69 -26.07 -21.74
N GLY A 621 -5.99 -25.83 -21.86
CA GLY A 621 -6.55 -25.61 -23.18
C GLY A 621 -7.99 -25.12 -23.21
N VAL A 622 -8.49 -25.00 -24.43
CA VAL A 622 -9.85 -24.57 -24.81
C VAL A 622 -10.45 -25.56 -25.78
N ARG A 623 -11.68 -25.96 -25.54
CA ARG A 623 -12.40 -26.93 -26.35
C ARG A 623 -13.86 -26.56 -26.55
N LEU A 624 -14.51 -27.19 -27.54
CA LEU A 624 -15.95 -27.07 -27.76
C LEU A 624 -16.70 -28.04 -26.85
N GLY A 625 -17.84 -27.57 -26.32
CA GLY A 625 -18.74 -28.40 -25.51
C GLY A 625 -18.18 -28.86 -24.17
N ALA A 626 -19.03 -29.45 -23.36
CA ALA A 626 -18.64 -30.08 -22.10
C ALA A 626 -18.01 -31.45 -22.29
N ASP A 627 -18.31 -32.12 -23.39
CA ASP A 627 -17.83 -33.49 -23.74
C ASP A 627 -16.39 -33.55 -24.23
N GLY A 628 -15.78 -32.36 -24.53
CA GLY A 628 -14.38 -32.27 -24.90
C GLY A 628 -13.96 -32.85 -26.24
N SER A 629 -14.92 -33.14 -27.13
CA SER A 629 -14.67 -33.82 -28.39
C SER A 629 -13.83 -33.04 -29.41
N THR A 630 -13.76 -31.70 -29.27
CA THR A 630 -12.99 -30.85 -30.19
C THR A 630 -12.16 -29.84 -29.43
N VAL A 631 -10.84 -30.01 -29.39
CA VAL A 631 -9.88 -29.09 -28.83
C VAL A 631 -9.61 -27.98 -29.84
N LEU A 632 -9.87 -26.72 -29.47
CA LEU A 632 -9.57 -25.54 -30.27
C LEU A 632 -8.10 -25.09 -30.13
N GLY A 633 -7.54 -25.27 -28.97
CA GLY A 633 -6.14 -25.00 -28.67
C GLY A 633 -5.74 -25.58 -27.33
N GLN A 634 -4.49 -26.06 -27.24
CA GLN A 634 -3.97 -26.69 -26.03
C GLN A 634 -2.45 -26.47 -25.92
N THR A 635 -1.96 -26.32 -24.71
CA THR A 635 -0.53 -26.44 -24.37
C THR A 635 -0.36 -27.56 -23.34
N THR A 636 0.80 -28.23 -23.36
CA THR A 636 1.18 -29.24 -22.37
C THR A 636 2.24 -28.69 -21.42
N PHE A 637 2.29 -29.24 -20.20
CA PHE A 637 3.30 -28.91 -19.22
C PHE A 637 3.74 -30.14 -18.42
N GLY A 638 4.96 -30.14 -17.93
CA GLY A 638 5.52 -31.14 -17.04
C GLY A 638 5.56 -30.64 -15.60
N ALA A 639 6.28 -31.38 -14.75
CA ALA A 639 6.47 -31.03 -13.36
C ALA A 639 7.15 -29.66 -13.18
N THR A 640 6.63 -28.85 -12.27
CA THR A 640 7.23 -27.56 -11.87
C THR A 640 6.95 -27.28 -10.39
N ASP A 641 7.98 -26.94 -9.63
CA ASP A 641 7.91 -26.65 -8.19
C ASP A 641 7.49 -25.20 -7.88
N ALA A 642 7.58 -24.33 -8.89
CA ALA A 642 7.15 -22.94 -8.82
C ALA A 642 6.00 -22.67 -9.81
N TYR A 643 5.17 -21.68 -9.53
CA TYR A 643 4.14 -21.25 -10.46
C TYR A 643 4.73 -20.81 -11.80
N ALA A 644 4.21 -21.39 -12.89
CA ALA A 644 4.55 -21.04 -14.25
C ALA A 644 3.28 -20.72 -15.05
N GLN A 645 3.33 -19.68 -15.85
CA GLN A 645 2.19 -19.29 -16.66
C GLN A 645 2.05 -20.23 -17.87
N ARG A 646 0.82 -20.68 -18.11
CA ARG A 646 0.42 -21.40 -19.33
C ARG A 646 -0.55 -20.55 -20.13
N GLN A 647 -0.39 -20.58 -21.44
CA GLN A 647 -1.15 -19.71 -22.32
C GLN A 647 -1.50 -20.43 -23.62
N VAL A 648 -2.70 -20.17 -24.14
CA VAL A 648 -3.15 -20.62 -25.45
C VAL A 648 -3.95 -19.52 -26.15
N THR A 649 -3.68 -19.29 -27.43
CA THR A 649 -4.40 -18.30 -28.24
C THR A 649 -5.26 -19.04 -29.25
N VAL A 650 -6.56 -18.69 -29.30
CA VAL A 650 -7.58 -19.39 -30.11
C VAL A 650 -8.45 -18.36 -30.83
N THR A 651 -8.64 -18.55 -32.13
CA THR A 651 -9.68 -17.83 -32.88
C THR A 651 -10.97 -18.65 -32.82
N ILE A 652 -12.04 -18.05 -32.32
CA ILE A 652 -13.32 -18.71 -32.11
C ILE A 652 -14.01 -18.91 -33.46
N PRO A 653 -14.48 -20.15 -33.76
CA PRO A 653 -15.23 -20.41 -34.99
C PRO A 653 -16.51 -19.57 -35.13
N ALA A 654 -16.93 -19.28 -36.34
CA ALA A 654 -18.00 -18.32 -36.66
C ALA A 654 -19.36 -18.57 -35.98
N ASN A 655 -19.66 -19.82 -35.59
CA ASN A 655 -20.94 -20.18 -34.97
C ASN A 655 -20.80 -20.63 -33.52
N VAL A 656 -19.65 -20.34 -32.88
CA VAL A 656 -19.37 -20.75 -31.49
C VAL A 656 -19.56 -19.55 -30.56
N HIS A 657 -20.48 -19.69 -29.60
CA HIS A 657 -20.79 -18.68 -28.60
C HIS A 657 -20.33 -19.05 -27.17
N THR A 658 -19.89 -20.30 -26.99
CA THR A 658 -19.41 -20.81 -25.69
C THR A 658 -18.29 -21.79 -25.92
N VAL A 659 -17.25 -21.72 -25.14
CA VAL A 659 -16.14 -22.67 -25.11
C VAL A 659 -15.91 -23.16 -23.67
N THR A 660 -15.25 -24.31 -23.52
CA THR A 660 -14.80 -24.80 -22.22
C THR A 660 -13.30 -24.57 -22.09
N VAL A 661 -12.90 -23.74 -21.14
CA VAL A 661 -11.51 -23.65 -20.68
C VAL A 661 -11.25 -24.74 -19.65
N TYR A 662 -10.09 -25.39 -19.70
CA TYR A 662 -9.75 -26.46 -18.77
C TYR A 662 -8.26 -26.51 -18.46
N ALA A 663 -7.94 -27.01 -17.25
CA ALA A 663 -6.60 -27.38 -16.85
C ALA A 663 -6.63 -28.65 -16.03
N GLY A 664 -5.76 -29.60 -16.34
CA GLY A 664 -5.76 -30.91 -15.71
C GLY A 664 -4.58 -31.76 -16.12
N PHE A 665 -4.57 -33.03 -15.67
CA PHE A 665 -3.49 -33.98 -15.98
C PHE A 665 -3.98 -35.41 -16.09
N VAL A 666 -3.17 -36.26 -16.74
CA VAL A 666 -3.33 -37.70 -16.72
C VAL A 666 -2.49 -38.26 -15.57
N ALA A 667 -3.15 -38.79 -14.57
CA ALA A 667 -2.48 -39.30 -13.37
C ALA A 667 -1.67 -40.57 -13.66
N PRO A 668 -0.40 -40.65 -13.21
CA PRO A 668 0.50 -41.76 -13.55
C PRO A 668 0.36 -43.00 -12.64
N GLY A 669 -0.55 -42.98 -11.66
CA GLY A 669 -0.71 -44.07 -10.68
C GLY A 669 0.13 -43.87 -9.40
N THR A 670 0.72 -42.73 -9.21
CA THR A 670 1.43 -42.32 -8.00
C THR A 670 0.86 -41.00 -7.49
N ASP A 671 1.12 -40.64 -6.23
CA ASP A 671 0.63 -39.38 -5.65
C ASP A 671 1.10 -38.18 -6.50
N THR A 672 0.17 -37.58 -7.21
CA THR A 672 0.40 -36.49 -8.14
C THR A 672 -0.62 -35.39 -7.88
N TRP A 673 -0.17 -34.16 -7.88
CA TRP A 673 -1.03 -33.00 -7.71
C TRP A 673 -0.63 -31.83 -8.63
N ILE A 674 -1.61 -30.99 -8.93
CA ILE A 674 -1.42 -29.68 -9.53
C ILE A 674 -2.16 -28.64 -8.69
N GLN A 675 -1.62 -27.44 -8.63
CA GLN A 675 -2.28 -26.23 -8.11
C GLN A 675 -2.41 -25.25 -9.27
N LEU A 676 -3.56 -24.59 -9.31
CA LEU A 676 -3.99 -23.74 -10.43
C LEU A 676 -4.49 -22.41 -9.88
N ASP A 677 -4.14 -21.31 -10.54
CA ASP A 677 -4.56 -19.99 -10.12
C ASP A 677 -4.63 -19.03 -11.32
N ASP A 678 -5.25 -17.85 -11.10
CA ASP A 678 -5.28 -16.72 -12.02
C ASP A 678 -5.63 -17.10 -13.47
N PHE A 679 -6.72 -17.85 -13.64
CA PHE A 679 -7.27 -18.08 -14.99
C PHE A 679 -7.77 -16.75 -15.57
N THR A 680 -7.37 -16.47 -16.80
CA THR A 680 -7.78 -15.25 -17.51
C THR A 680 -8.21 -15.53 -18.93
N ILE A 681 -9.03 -14.63 -19.46
CA ILE A 681 -9.40 -14.58 -20.87
C ILE A 681 -9.29 -13.13 -21.36
N ALA A 682 -8.61 -12.92 -22.48
CA ALA A 682 -8.44 -11.61 -23.10
C ALA A 682 -8.73 -11.69 -24.59
N ALA A 683 -9.61 -10.83 -25.11
CA ALA A 683 -9.81 -10.66 -26.54
C ALA A 683 -8.64 -9.88 -27.14
N GLN A 684 -8.14 -10.31 -28.31
CA GLN A 684 -7.12 -9.61 -29.09
C GLN A 684 -7.73 -8.60 -30.06
#